data_48fa02d6d1898fbbfc9697a33536c555
#
_entry.id   48fa02d6d1898fbbfc9697a33536c555
#
_cell.length_a   1.000
_cell.length_b   1.000
_cell.length_c   1.000
_cell.angle_alpha   90.00
_cell.angle_beta   90.00
_cell.angle_gamma   90.00
#
_symmetry.space_group_name_H-M   'P 1'
#
loop_
_entity.id
_entity.type
_entity.pdbx_description
1 polymer ?
#
loop_
_entity_poly.entity_id
_entity_poly.type
_entity_poly.pdbx_seq_one_letter_code
_entity_poly.pdbx_strand_id
1 'polypeptide(L)'
;MRLFSARLIVSLIVGITLVSLCTSYYQVLMQNRSMRKDLERRAEVLGESLARNVERDLERDAQTRLQRTVQQFANREHLAGLAVYDPQGHPIAVTTNLEPLMESAPPIVLQALKQNHATGAFLRMGIASIHIYAMPLHNGDDLVGSLAIVHDSGYIRAESMRIWRETFLSALIHVVLIVLITLLIVRWSIAGPIARTASWIKALRTGRAVSARIKPVDMELFRPLAREVATMAESLNTARTAAEREARLRDSGESIWTAERLAVHVRSRLADGRLFVVSNREPYTHVQKGKSIEVNVPASGLVTALEPVLCACGGTWVAHGSGDADTETVDVHDRLLVPPDDPHYTLRRVWLSKEEEEGYYYGFANEGLWPLCHIAHTRPLFRASDWNHYQEVNRKFAKALLEEMEGVSNPVVLVQDYHFALLPRMIKERRPDARLAIFWHIPWPNPEAFGICPWQKELIDGLLGADLIGFHIQAHCSNFLQTVDRIVESRIDWDHSTVQRLDHGTTVHPFAISVNSADPQTKLLRESAYEERASLLKSLGVRAAVMGVGVDRLDYTKGILERFLAIERFLEKYPRYQGVFTFVQIGAPSRTHIKRYHDLQAEIEAEAERINWRFRSEQWKPIVLLERQHSHKEIEPYYRAADLCLVTSLHDGMNLVAKEFVATRQDERGVLILSCFTGAARELRDALQVNPYDIDQTAEAIRTALEMNAEEKQQRMQRMRKTIREQNVYRWAASLIGEVCDVRLDSAGDNQFRASSTVA
;
A
#
# COMPACT_ATOMS: atom_id res chain seq x y z
N MET A 1 -6.66 -34.25 39.81
CA MET A 1 -6.90 -32.96 39.11
C MET A 1 -5.99 -31.83 39.57
N ARG A 2 -5.86 -31.45 40.84
CA ARG A 2 -4.99 -30.35 41.31
C ARG A 2 -3.50 -30.52 40.94
N LEU A 3 -2.96 -31.73 40.98
CA LEU A 3 -1.55 -32.04 40.67
C LEU A 3 -1.28 -32.01 39.14
N PHE A 4 -2.27 -32.35 38.33
CA PHE A 4 -2.14 -32.30 36.84
C PHE A 4 -2.17 -30.88 36.35
N SER A 5 -3.10 -30.03 36.83
CA SER A 5 -3.15 -28.62 36.48
C SER A 5 -1.91 -27.86 36.96
N ALA A 6 -1.36 -28.17 38.14
CA ALA A 6 -0.13 -27.52 38.62
C ALA A 6 1.10 -27.87 37.74
N ARG A 7 1.24 -29.13 37.30
CA ARG A 7 2.33 -29.56 36.40
C ARG A 7 2.21 -28.92 35.03
N LEU A 8 0.98 -28.80 34.52
CA LEU A 8 0.72 -28.15 33.22
C LEU A 8 1.01 -26.66 33.27
N ILE A 9 0.66 -25.97 34.35
CA ILE A 9 0.97 -24.56 34.58
C ILE A 9 2.49 -24.35 34.66
N VAL A 10 3.19 -25.14 35.41
CA VAL A 10 4.65 -25.03 35.57
C VAL A 10 5.36 -25.29 34.22
N SER A 11 4.96 -26.33 33.47
CA SER A 11 5.56 -26.65 32.19
C SER A 11 5.29 -25.52 31.14
N LEU A 12 4.10 -24.92 31.18
CA LEU A 12 3.74 -23.81 30.31
C LEU A 12 4.56 -22.54 30.62
N ILE A 13 4.72 -22.23 31.93
CA ILE A 13 5.53 -21.07 32.36
C ILE A 13 6.99 -21.26 31.94
N VAL A 14 7.56 -22.44 32.18
CA VAL A 14 8.94 -22.74 31.79
C VAL A 14 9.11 -22.65 30.26
N GLY A 15 8.18 -23.25 29.50
CA GLY A 15 8.22 -23.21 28.05
C GLY A 15 8.16 -21.78 27.47
N ILE A 16 7.21 -20.97 27.97
CA ILE A 16 7.05 -19.59 27.52
C ILE A 16 8.25 -18.72 27.90
N THR A 17 8.78 -18.86 29.09
CA THR A 17 9.97 -18.13 29.56
C THR A 17 11.17 -18.46 28.69
N LEU A 18 11.38 -19.75 28.37
CA LEU A 18 12.48 -20.18 27.50
C LEU A 18 12.33 -19.64 26.09
N VAL A 19 11.15 -19.72 25.49
CA VAL A 19 10.86 -19.20 24.14
C VAL A 19 11.04 -17.69 24.11
N SER A 20 10.55 -16.96 25.12
CA SER A 20 10.71 -15.51 25.21
C SER A 20 12.17 -15.09 25.29
N LEU A 21 12.98 -15.79 26.08
CA LEU A 21 14.43 -15.53 26.18
C LEU A 21 15.16 -15.82 24.87
N CYS A 22 14.84 -16.94 24.21
CA CYS A 22 15.45 -17.29 22.92
C CYS A 22 15.08 -16.31 21.81
N THR A 23 13.81 -15.93 21.72
CA THR A 23 13.34 -14.95 20.72
C THR A 23 13.94 -13.58 20.93
N SER A 24 14.07 -13.15 22.20
CA SER A 24 14.69 -11.85 22.53
C SER A 24 16.17 -11.84 22.20
N TYR A 25 16.88 -12.90 22.54
CA TYR A 25 18.30 -13.03 22.20
C TYR A 25 18.50 -12.97 20.67
N TYR A 26 17.68 -13.73 19.93
CA TYR A 26 17.70 -13.70 18.45
C TYR A 26 17.36 -12.32 17.89
N GLN A 27 16.35 -11.66 18.42
CA GLN A 27 15.90 -10.35 18.00
C GLN A 27 16.98 -9.28 18.23
N VAL A 28 17.64 -9.30 19.40
CA VAL A 28 18.77 -8.38 19.69
C VAL A 28 19.94 -8.63 18.74
N LEU A 29 20.27 -9.90 18.45
CA LEU A 29 21.34 -10.24 17.50
C LEU A 29 21.04 -9.72 16.09
N MET A 30 19.81 -9.95 15.61
CA MET A 30 19.37 -9.51 14.28
C MET A 30 19.31 -8.00 14.19
N GLN A 31 18.74 -7.34 15.20
CA GLN A 31 18.65 -5.89 15.28
C GLN A 31 20.04 -5.23 15.28
N ASN A 32 20.96 -5.75 16.09
CA ASN A 32 22.34 -5.25 16.11
C ASN A 32 23.04 -5.41 14.75
N ARG A 33 22.82 -6.55 14.07
CA ARG A 33 23.40 -6.76 12.73
C ARG A 33 22.77 -5.82 11.70
N SER A 34 21.47 -5.61 11.76
CA SER A 34 20.77 -4.69 10.87
C SER A 34 21.26 -3.25 11.08
N MET A 35 21.27 -2.77 12.32
CA MET A 35 21.70 -1.41 12.65
C MET A 35 23.14 -1.13 12.26
N ARG A 36 24.04 -2.11 12.41
CA ARG A 36 25.42 -1.98 11.96
C ARG A 36 25.51 -1.86 10.43
N LYS A 37 24.81 -2.73 9.68
CA LYS A 37 24.77 -2.67 8.23
C LYS A 37 24.17 -1.35 7.71
N ASP A 38 23.10 -0.88 8.36
CA ASP A 38 22.48 0.40 7.99
C ASP A 38 23.45 1.57 8.23
N LEU A 39 24.21 1.54 9.33
CA LEU A 39 25.19 2.57 9.62
C LEU A 39 26.34 2.57 8.62
N GLU A 40 26.87 1.37 8.26
CA GLU A 40 27.87 1.20 7.22
C GLU A 40 27.38 1.76 5.88
N ARG A 41 26.17 1.40 5.48
CA ARG A 41 25.57 1.86 4.22
C ARG A 41 25.35 3.37 4.18
N ARG A 42 24.90 3.96 5.29
CA ARG A 42 24.76 5.43 5.42
C ARG A 42 26.12 6.14 5.33
N ALA A 43 27.15 5.56 5.95
CA ALA A 43 28.51 6.09 5.88
C ALA A 43 29.07 6.04 4.45
N GLU A 44 28.81 4.96 3.71
CA GLU A 44 29.19 4.78 2.31
C GLU A 44 28.54 5.83 1.41
N VAL A 45 27.21 5.94 1.47
CA VAL A 45 26.44 6.91 0.66
C VAL A 45 26.87 8.36 0.97
N LEU A 46 27.07 8.67 2.24
CA LEU A 46 27.54 10.00 2.66
C LEU A 46 28.97 10.25 2.15
N GLY A 47 29.85 9.24 2.21
CA GLY A 47 31.20 9.28 1.70
C GLY A 47 31.25 9.61 0.22
N GLU A 48 30.54 8.85 -0.59
CA GLU A 48 30.47 9.07 -2.04
C GLU A 48 29.91 10.46 -2.42
N SER A 49 28.93 10.97 -1.63
CA SER A 49 28.34 12.28 -1.87
C SER A 49 29.28 13.42 -1.53
N LEU A 50 30.13 13.23 -0.53
CA LEU A 50 31.08 14.26 -0.04
C LEU A 50 32.41 14.21 -0.76
N ALA A 51 32.87 13.02 -1.18
CA ALA A 51 34.17 12.82 -1.81
C ALA A 51 34.40 13.81 -2.96
N ARG A 52 33.46 13.90 -3.89
CA ARG A 52 33.53 14.82 -5.05
C ARG A 52 33.68 16.30 -4.68
N ASN A 53 33.11 16.73 -3.58
CA ASN A 53 33.22 18.10 -3.12
C ASN A 53 34.56 18.34 -2.42
N VAL A 54 34.99 17.40 -1.59
CA VAL A 54 36.26 17.42 -0.87
C VAL A 54 37.44 17.34 -1.84
N GLU A 55 37.37 16.48 -2.85
CA GLU A 55 38.37 16.36 -3.93
C GLU A 55 38.55 17.70 -4.65
N ARG A 56 37.46 18.35 -5.01
CA ARG A 56 37.49 19.67 -5.68
C ARG A 56 38.04 20.79 -4.82
N ASP A 57 37.81 20.73 -3.50
CA ASP A 57 38.34 21.72 -2.56
C ASP A 57 39.86 21.47 -2.28
N LEU A 58 40.31 20.21 -2.33
CA LEU A 58 41.71 19.82 -2.27
C LEU A 58 42.49 20.27 -3.50
N GLU A 59 41.93 20.12 -4.72
CA GLU A 59 42.53 20.55 -6.00
C GLU A 59 42.82 22.08 -6.01
N ARG A 60 42.02 22.86 -5.32
CA ARG A 60 42.14 24.33 -5.33
C ARG A 60 42.97 24.91 -4.20
N ASP A 61 43.66 24.06 -3.44
CA ASP A 61 44.44 24.40 -2.25
C ASP A 61 43.68 25.32 -1.27
N ALA A 62 42.34 25.11 -1.19
CA ALA A 62 41.41 25.94 -0.46
C ALA A 62 41.19 25.40 0.97
N GLN A 63 42.28 25.25 1.74
CA GLN A 63 42.25 24.66 3.09
C GLN A 63 41.22 25.31 4.04
N THR A 64 41.05 26.63 3.96
CA THR A 64 40.04 27.36 4.75
C THR A 64 38.60 26.99 4.35
N ARG A 65 38.35 26.67 3.07
CA ARG A 65 37.04 26.26 2.58
C ARG A 65 36.77 24.82 2.98
N LEU A 66 37.75 23.94 2.83
CA LEU A 66 37.69 22.55 3.25
C LEU A 66 37.37 22.43 4.75
N GLN A 67 38.05 23.21 5.60
CA GLN A 67 37.78 23.24 7.04
C GLN A 67 36.34 23.72 7.35
N ARG A 68 35.82 24.70 6.61
CA ARG A 68 34.41 25.14 6.75
C ARG A 68 33.44 24.05 6.32
N THR A 69 33.71 23.36 5.20
CA THR A 69 32.90 22.25 4.72
C THR A 69 32.85 21.13 5.75
N VAL A 70 34.00 20.73 6.29
CA VAL A 70 34.09 19.70 7.33
C VAL A 70 33.36 20.14 8.61
N GLN A 71 33.45 21.40 9.00
CA GLN A 71 32.83 21.95 10.21
C GLN A 71 31.29 21.97 10.10
N GLN A 72 30.70 22.09 8.91
CA GLN A 72 29.23 22.05 8.72
C GLN A 72 28.61 20.70 9.09
N PHE A 73 29.43 19.66 9.25
CA PHE A 73 29.00 18.32 9.64
C PHE A 73 29.22 18.03 11.14
N ALA A 74 29.63 19.01 11.92
CA ALA A 74 29.70 18.90 13.37
C ALA A 74 28.30 18.72 13.99
N ASN A 75 28.15 17.76 14.90
CA ASN A 75 26.92 17.53 15.71
C ASN A 75 25.65 17.20 14.93
N ARG A 76 25.72 16.43 13.88
CA ARG A 76 24.53 15.80 13.29
C ARG A 76 24.13 14.56 14.07
N GLU A 77 22.85 14.23 14.06
CA GLU A 77 22.31 13.04 14.73
C GLU A 77 23.08 11.78 14.28
N HIS A 78 23.77 11.12 15.21
CA HIS A 78 24.66 9.96 15.01
C HIS A 78 25.92 10.19 14.17
N LEU A 79 26.17 11.38 13.62
CA LEU A 79 27.41 11.73 12.96
C LEU A 79 28.29 12.54 13.92
N ALA A 80 29.39 11.93 14.38
CA ALA A 80 30.33 12.59 15.27
C ALA A 80 31.13 13.66 14.54
N GLY A 81 31.39 13.49 13.24
CA GLY A 81 32.06 14.47 12.39
C GLY A 81 32.83 13.83 11.23
N LEU A 82 33.62 14.65 10.57
CA LEU A 82 34.45 14.31 9.42
C LEU A 82 35.90 14.67 9.68
N ALA A 83 36.81 13.92 9.06
CA ALA A 83 38.23 14.25 9.01
C ALA A 83 38.78 13.96 7.61
N VAL A 84 39.64 14.83 7.11
CA VAL A 84 40.32 14.68 5.83
C VAL A 84 41.82 14.58 6.10
N TYR A 85 42.45 13.59 5.51
CA TYR A 85 43.88 13.29 5.69
C TYR A 85 44.61 13.37 4.35
N ASP A 86 45.90 13.74 4.41
CA ASP A 86 46.79 13.67 3.27
C ASP A 86 47.19 12.21 2.97
N PRO A 87 47.92 11.92 1.85
CA PRO A 87 48.38 10.57 1.53
C PRO A 87 49.35 9.96 2.56
N GLN A 88 49.94 10.81 3.43
CA GLN A 88 50.86 10.39 4.51
C GLN A 88 50.09 10.12 5.81
N GLY A 89 48.82 10.46 5.87
CA GLY A 89 47.95 10.28 7.06
C GLY A 89 47.99 11.46 8.03
N HIS A 90 48.49 12.64 7.63
CA HIS A 90 48.35 13.84 8.46
C HIS A 90 47.00 14.49 8.25
N PRO A 91 46.32 15.00 9.29
CA PRO A 91 45.04 15.62 9.16
C PRO A 91 45.12 16.99 8.47
N ILE A 92 44.39 17.18 7.39
CA ILE A 92 44.27 18.45 6.65
C ILE A 92 43.13 19.30 7.22
N ALA A 93 41.98 18.64 7.50
CA ALA A 93 40.78 19.27 8.05
C ALA A 93 40.05 18.28 8.95
N VAL A 94 39.67 18.71 10.16
CA VAL A 94 38.97 17.86 11.13
C VAL A 94 37.87 18.66 11.77
N THR A 95 36.72 18.03 12.02
CA THR A 95 35.64 18.63 12.80
C THR A 95 36.11 18.89 14.24
N THR A 96 35.86 20.05 14.81
CA THR A 96 36.35 20.46 16.15
C THR A 96 36.10 19.42 17.23
N ASN A 97 34.97 18.75 17.21
CA ASN A 97 34.65 17.69 18.20
C ASN A 97 35.52 16.45 18.08
N LEU A 98 36.14 16.24 16.93
CA LEU A 98 36.99 15.06 16.64
C LEU A 98 38.50 15.39 16.79
N GLU A 99 38.90 16.68 16.87
CA GLU A 99 40.32 17.05 16.97
C GLU A 99 41.08 16.26 18.03
N PRO A 100 40.57 16.08 19.28
CA PRO A 100 41.31 15.33 20.31
C PRO A 100 41.44 13.83 20.02
N LEU A 101 40.60 13.28 19.14
CA LEU A 101 40.50 11.85 18.83
C LEU A 101 41.19 11.50 17.52
N MET A 102 41.50 12.50 16.67
CA MET A 102 41.93 12.32 15.28
C MET A 102 43.23 13.07 14.96
N GLU A 103 44.04 13.38 15.99
CA GLU A 103 45.36 13.99 15.83
C GLU A 103 46.33 13.14 15.00
N SER A 104 46.12 11.82 14.99
CA SER A 104 46.80 10.90 14.09
C SER A 104 45.78 10.03 13.34
N ALA A 105 46.08 9.68 12.09
CA ALA A 105 45.18 8.87 11.29
C ALA A 105 44.88 7.52 11.97
N PRO A 106 43.63 7.19 12.21
CA PRO A 106 43.24 5.89 12.70
C PRO A 106 43.71 4.77 11.77
N PRO A 107 43.94 3.55 12.28
CA PRO A 107 44.44 2.43 11.47
C PRO A 107 43.58 2.16 10.22
N ILE A 108 42.28 2.40 10.31
CA ILE A 108 41.33 2.21 9.22
C ILE A 108 41.53 3.23 8.08
N VAL A 109 41.92 4.45 8.40
CA VAL A 109 42.28 5.49 7.40
C VAL A 109 43.57 5.11 6.68
N LEU A 110 44.58 4.68 7.43
CA LEU A 110 45.83 4.20 6.85
C LEU A 110 45.62 2.95 5.98
N GLN A 111 44.68 2.10 6.36
CA GLN A 111 44.29 0.94 5.57
C GLN A 111 43.61 1.35 4.27
N ALA A 112 42.69 2.31 4.30
CA ALA A 112 42.01 2.84 3.11
C ALA A 112 42.98 3.47 2.13
N LEU A 113 43.96 4.29 2.63
CA LEU A 113 45.03 4.85 1.82
C LEU A 113 45.90 3.78 1.18
N LYS A 114 46.26 2.74 1.93
CA LYS A 114 47.19 1.67 1.48
C LYS A 114 46.54 0.72 0.46
N GLN A 115 45.26 0.41 0.64
CA GLN A 115 44.51 -0.51 -0.21
C GLN A 115 43.82 0.18 -1.39
N ASN A 116 43.83 1.51 -1.39
CA ASN A 116 43.08 2.35 -2.36
C ASN A 116 41.61 1.92 -2.51
N HIS A 117 41.00 1.56 -1.39
CA HIS A 117 39.62 1.09 -1.33
C HIS A 117 38.94 1.60 -0.06
N ALA A 118 37.69 1.98 -0.18
CA ALA A 118 36.90 2.41 0.97
C ALA A 118 36.74 1.26 1.97
N THR A 119 36.89 1.55 3.26
CA THR A 119 36.81 0.56 4.32
C THR A 119 36.19 1.14 5.58
N GLY A 120 35.40 0.35 6.30
CA GLY A 120 34.71 0.76 7.52
C GLY A 120 35.02 -0.17 8.69
N ALA A 121 35.10 0.36 9.91
CA ALA A 121 35.27 -0.43 11.12
C ALA A 121 34.56 0.18 12.32
N PHE A 122 34.01 -0.71 13.18
CA PHE A 122 33.52 -0.33 14.51
C PHE A 122 34.66 -0.38 15.50
N LEU A 123 34.95 0.75 16.12
CA LEU A 123 36.05 0.91 17.06
C LEU A 123 35.50 1.38 18.42
N ARG A 124 36.26 1.08 19.47
CA ARG A 124 36.00 1.58 20.80
C ARG A 124 37.14 2.51 21.18
N MET A 125 36.86 3.79 21.29
CA MET A 125 37.81 4.81 21.75
C MET A 125 37.40 5.30 23.13
N GLY A 126 38.07 4.84 24.18
CA GLY A 126 37.72 5.13 25.56
C GLY A 126 36.32 4.60 25.90
N ILE A 127 35.41 5.50 26.26
CA ILE A 127 34.02 5.19 26.62
C ILE A 127 33.11 5.16 25.40
N ALA A 128 33.47 5.87 24.31
CA ALA A 128 32.66 6.01 23.10
C ALA A 128 32.83 4.82 22.16
N SER A 129 31.71 4.32 21.65
CA SER A 129 31.67 3.35 20.55
C SER A 129 31.41 4.13 19.26
N ILE A 130 32.33 4.04 18.31
CA ILE A 130 32.25 4.79 17.05
C ILE A 130 32.40 3.84 15.86
N HIS A 131 31.84 4.24 14.74
CA HIS A 131 32.07 3.63 13.44
C HIS A 131 32.84 4.62 12.59
N ILE A 132 33.98 4.22 12.06
CA ILE A 132 34.77 5.05 11.15
C ILE A 132 34.70 4.41 9.77
N TYR A 133 34.28 5.17 8.79
CA TYR A 133 34.31 4.82 7.38
C TYR A 133 35.33 5.72 6.68
N ALA A 134 36.37 5.10 6.12
CA ALA A 134 37.46 5.81 5.44
C ALA A 134 37.41 5.52 3.94
N MET A 135 37.43 6.56 3.14
CA MET A 135 37.37 6.52 1.69
C MET A 135 38.56 7.27 1.09
N PRO A 136 39.32 6.65 0.14
CA PRO A 136 40.38 7.34 -0.57
C PRO A 136 39.79 8.44 -1.47
N LEU A 137 40.54 9.54 -1.61
CA LEU A 137 40.20 10.70 -2.44
C LEU A 137 41.17 10.78 -3.60
N HIS A 138 40.68 11.06 -4.80
CA HIS A 138 41.48 11.05 -6.01
C HIS A 138 41.40 12.38 -6.77
N ASN A 139 42.48 12.68 -7.47
CA ASN A 139 42.50 13.70 -8.51
C ASN A 139 42.95 13.03 -9.82
N GLY A 140 42.00 12.68 -10.67
CA GLY A 140 42.24 11.78 -11.80
C GLY A 140 42.62 10.39 -11.30
N ASP A 141 43.81 9.92 -11.64
CA ASP A 141 44.34 8.64 -11.19
C ASP A 141 45.23 8.73 -9.92
N ASP A 142 45.53 9.92 -9.45
CA ASP A 142 46.44 10.16 -8.30
C ASP A 142 45.66 10.19 -6.98
N LEU A 143 46.15 9.47 -5.97
CA LEU A 143 45.63 9.45 -4.61
C LEU A 143 46.03 10.74 -3.87
N VAL A 144 45.05 11.62 -3.59
CA VAL A 144 45.32 12.92 -2.93
C VAL A 144 45.02 12.95 -1.44
N GLY A 145 44.42 11.90 -0.91
CA GLY A 145 44.12 11.82 0.52
C GLY A 145 43.07 10.78 0.89
N SER A 146 42.50 10.94 2.08
CA SER A 146 41.37 10.10 2.53
C SER A 146 40.35 10.94 3.32
N LEU A 147 39.08 10.69 3.06
CA LEU A 147 37.96 11.22 3.84
C LEU A 147 37.54 10.19 4.89
N ALA A 148 37.56 10.52 6.15
CA ALA A 148 37.05 9.69 7.22
C ALA A 148 35.74 10.28 7.78
N ILE A 149 34.72 9.43 7.81
CA ILE A 149 33.39 9.75 8.35
C ILE A 149 33.25 8.99 9.66
N VAL A 150 32.96 9.72 10.73
CA VAL A 150 32.89 9.17 12.08
C VAL A 150 31.47 9.25 12.61
N HIS A 151 30.86 8.11 12.85
CA HIS A 151 29.54 8.00 13.43
C HIS A 151 29.60 7.56 14.90
N ASP A 152 28.72 8.10 15.73
CA ASP A 152 28.49 7.56 17.07
C ASP A 152 27.62 6.29 16.95
N SER A 153 28.16 5.16 17.38
CA SER A 153 27.47 3.86 17.42
C SER A 153 27.00 3.48 18.82
N GLY A 154 27.08 4.39 19.79
CA GLY A 154 26.68 4.14 21.18
C GLY A 154 25.19 3.85 21.36
N TYR A 155 24.33 4.42 20.50
CA TYR A 155 22.90 4.20 20.51
C TYR A 155 22.51 2.74 20.23
N ILE A 156 23.31 1.97 19.47
CA ILE A 156 23.07 0.55 19.20
C ILE A 156 23.01 -0.28 20.49
N ARG A 157 23.90 0.06 21.46
CA ARG A 157 23.92 -0.61 22.76
C ARG A 157 22.73 -0.19 23.64
N ALA A 158 22.38 1.10 23.62
CA ALA A 158 21.23 1.61 24.39
C ALA A 158 19.92 0.97 23.92
N GLU A 159 19.74 0.82 22.64
CA GLU A 159 18.56 0.19 22.04
C GLU A 159 18.49 -1.32 22.38
N SER A 160 19.62 -2.02 22.34
CA SER A 160 19.68 -3.42 22.77
C SER A 160 19.26 -3.59 24.25
N MET A 161 19.68 -2.68 25.12
CA MET A 161 19.30 -2.70 26.54
C MET A 161 17.80 -2.40 26.74
N ARG A 162 17.24 -1.51 25.92
CA ARG A 162 15.80 -1.21 25.92
C ARG A 162 14.98 -2.45 25.57
N ILE A 163 15.35 -3.15 24.50
CA ILE A 163 14.68 -4.38 24.06
C ILE A 163 14.71 -5.45 25.19
N TRP A 164 15.85 -5.64 25.83
CA TRP A 164 15.96 -6.58 26.96
C TRP A 164 15.02 -6.23 28.11
N ARG A 165 14.96 -4.93 28.48
CA ARG A 165 14.08 -4.48 29.58
C ARG A 165 12.60 -4.66 29.25
N GLU A 166 12.20 -4.30 28.04
CA GLU A 166 10.81 -4.42 27.56
C GLU A 166 10.38 -5.89 27.51
N THR A 167 11.25 -6.76 27.05
CA THR A 167 10.97 -8.19 26.96
C THR A 167 10.86 -8.84 28.35
N PHE A 168 11.74 -8.46 29.27
CA PHE A 168 11.67 -8.97 30.65
C PHE A 168 10.34 -8.56 31.32
N LEU A 169 9.93 -7.30 31.12
CA LEU A 169 8.66 -6.81 31.66
C LEU A 169 7.46 -7.52 31.03
N SER A 170 7.50 -7.71 29.72
CA SER A 170 6.48 -8.45 28.96
C SER A 170 6.37 -9.90 29.43
N ALA A 171 7.49 -10.60 29.61
CA ALA A 171 7.51 -11.97 30.11
C ALA A 171 6.90 -12.09 31.51
N LEU A 172 7.18 -11.15 32.41
CA LEU A 172 6.61 -11.10 33.74
C LEU A 172 5.09 -10.94 33.71
N ILE A 173 4.60 -10.02 32.86
CA ILE A 173 3.15 -9.78 32.66
C ILE A 173 2.48 -11.06 32.11
N HIS A 174 3.08 -11.72 31.14
CA HIS A 174 2.53 -12.97 30.60
C HIS A 174 2.42 -14.09 31.63
N VAL A 175 3.42 -14.27 32.47
CA VAL A 175 3.39 -15.26 33.55
C VAL A 175 2.22 -14.98 34.50
N VAL A 176 2.05 -13.74 34.95
CA VAL A 176 0.95 -13.35 35.84
C VAL A 176 -0.40 -13.56 35.17
N LEU A 177 -0.52 -13.17 33.89
CA LEU A 177 -1.76 -13.33 33.13
C LEU A 177 -2.15 -14.79 32.93
N ILE A 178 -1.19 -15.66 32.62
CA ILE A 178 -1.42 -17.09 32.42
C ILE A 178 -1.91 -17.75 33.73
N VAL A 179 -1.30 -17.41 34.86
CA VAL A 179 -1.77 -17.91 36.17
C VAL A 179 -3.20 -17.46 36.44
N LEU A 180 -3.51 -16.20 36.19
CA LEU A 180 -4.85 -15.64 36.39
C LEU A 180 -5.89 -16.29 35.46
N ILE A 181 -5.56 -16.40 34.15
CA ILE A 181 -6.45 -17.01 33.15
C ILE A 181 -6.68 -18.49 33.46
N THR A 182 -5.64 -19.24 33.84
CA THR A 182 -5.79 -20.68 34.16
C THR A 182 -6.66 -20.88 35.38
N LEU A 183 -6.53 -20.05 36.41
CA LEU A 183 -7.41 -20.07 37.58
C LEU A 183 -8.86 -19.72 37.23
N LEU A 184 -9.08 -18.76 36.33
CA LEU A 184 -10.41 -18.41 35.83
C LEU A 184 -11.02 -19.53 35.00
N ILE A 185 -10.28 -20.12 34.07
CA ILE A 185 -10.75 -21.23 33.23
C ILE A 185 -11.16 -22.43 34.06
N VAL A 186 -10.34 -22.83 35.04
CA VAL A 186 -10.64 -23.94 35.93
C VAL A 186 -11.91 -23.68 36.79
N ARG A 187 -12.16 -22.44 37.15
CA ARG A 187 -13.35 -22.03 37.92
C ARG A 187 -14.62 -21.96 37.08
N TRP A 188 -14.50 -21.63 35.77
CA TRP A 188 -15.65 -21.37 34.90
C TRP A 188 -16.04 -22.53 33.99
N SER A 189 -15.19 -23.57 33.82
CA SER A 189 -15.38 -24.55 32.75
C SER A 189 -16.34 -25.73 33.08
N ILE A 190 -16.89 -25.83 34.29
CA ILE A 190 -17.66 -27.04 34.64
C ILE A 190 -19.12 -26.80 35.11
N ALA A 191 -19.45 -25.68 35.74
CA ALA A 191 -20.79 -25.55 36.36
C ALA A 191 -21.73 -24.52 35.65
N GLY A 192 -21.20 -23.53 34.95
CA GLY A 192 -21.97 -22.44 34.35
C GLY A 192 -22.64 -22.73 33.00
N PRO A 193 -22.05 -23.52 32.14
CA PRO A 193 -22.47 -23.69 30.76
C PRO A 193 -23.75 -24.50 30.56
N ILE A 194 -23.98 -25.56 31.35
CA ILE A 194 -25.12 -26.48 31.16
C ILE A 194 -26.48 -25.81 31.48
N ALA A 195 -26.51 -24.98 32.53
CA ALA A 195 -27.74 -24.27 32.89
C ALA A 195 -28.08 -23.11 31.90
N ARG A 196 -27.03 -22.50 31.26
CA ARG A 196 -27.22 -21.40 30.32
C ARG A 196 -27.69 -21.85 28.91
N THR A 197 -27.22 -23.00 28.43
CA THR A 197 -27.69 -23.59 27.17
C THR A 197 -29.16 -24.00 27.21
N ALA A 198 -29.61 -24.59 28.30
CA ALA A 198 -31.00 -24.98 28.44
C ALA A 198 -31.97 -23.77 28.51
N SER A 199 -31.57 -22.69 29.19
CA SER A 199 -32.35 -21.46 29.24
C SER A 199 -32.36 -20.68 27.89
N TRP A 200 -31.27 -20.77 27.13
CA TRP A 200 -31.17 -20.13 25.81
C TRP A 200 -32.05 -20.82 24.76
N ILE A 201 -32.05 -22.15 24.70
CA ILE A 201 -32.94 -22.89 23.79
C ILE A 201 -34.40 -22.62 24.11
N LYS A 202 -34.74 -22.46 25.42
CA LYS A 202 -36.09 -22.11 25.86
C LYS A 202 -36.51 -20.68 25.46
N ALA A 203 -35.57 -19.70 25.48
CA ALA A 203 -35.77 -18.30 25.08
C ALA A 203 -35.96 -18.15 23.56
N LEU A 204 -35.18 -18.91 22.78
CA LEU A 204 -35.32 -18.97 21.31
C LEU A 204 -36.70 -19.50 20.89
N ARG A 205 -37.24 -20.51 21.60
CA ARG A 205 -38.55 -21.11 21.32
C ARG A 205 -39.74 -20.17 21.66
N THR A 206 -39.53 -19.23 22.58
CA THR A 206 -40.58 -18.31 23.03
C THR A 206 -40.55 -16.93 22.40
N GLY A 207 -39.70 -16.69 21.39
CA GLY A 207 -39.63 -15.42 20.63
C GLY A 207 -39.19 -14.19 21.45
N ARG A 208 -38.73 -14.36 22.68
CA ARG A 208 -38.26 -13.27 23.57
C ARG A 208 -36.76 -12.93 23.46
N ALA A 209 -36.04 -13.56 22.52
CA ALA A 209 -34.59 -13.42 22.39
C ALA A 209 -34.12 -12.28 21.47
N VAL A 210 -35.00 -11.38 21.02
CA VAL A 210 -34.68 -10.35 20.03
C VAL A 210 -33.86 -9.16 20.59
N SER A 211 -33.73 -9.06 21.92
CA SER A 211 -33.08 -7.87 22.54
C SER A 211 -31.88 -8.18 23.45
N ALA A 212 -31.43 -9.41 23.56
CA ALA A 212 -30.28 -9.73 24.40
C ALA A 212 -29.07 -10.11 23.54
N ARG A 213 -28.04 -9.25 23.51
CA ARG A 213 -26.68 -9.60 23.04
C ARG A 213 -26.16 -10.78 23.88
N ILE A 214 -26.43 -12.01 23.44
CA ILE A 214 -25.97 -13.23 24.11
C ILE A 214 -24.62 -13.59 23.51
N LYS A 215 -23.57 -13.53 24.35
CA LYS A 215 -22.24 -14.03 23.99
C LYS A 215 -22.30 -15.54 23.80
N PRO A 216 -21.68 -16.10 22.77
CA PRO A 216 -21.63 -17.55 22.55
C PRO A 216 -20.88 -18.22 23.71
N VAL A 217 -21.44 -19.34 24.20
CA VAL A 217 -20.85 -20.15 25.28
C VAL A 217 -19.94 -21.18 24.65
N ASP A 218 -18.68 -21.13 25.03
CA ASP A 218 -17.64 -22.07 24.64
C ASP A 218 -17.86 -23.44 25.31
N MET A 219 -18.32 -24.44 24.55
CA MET A 219 -18.25 -25.86 24.91
C MET A 219 -17.90 -26.69 23.68
N GLU A 220 -16.76 -27.35 23.69
CA GLU A 220 -16.24 -28.18 22.59
C GLU A 220 -17.20 -29.29 22.12
N LEU A 221 -18.01 -29.86 22.99
CA LEU A 221 -18.97 -30.91 22.63
C LEU A 221 -20.24 -30.44 21.91
N PHE A 222 -20.60 -29.14 22.00
CA PHE A 222 -21.81 -28.59 21.38
C PHE A 222 -21.51 -27.48 20.40
N ARG A 223 -20.24 -27.19 20.09
CA ARG A 223 -19.81 -26.20 19.11
C ARG A 223 -20.45 -26.34 17.74
N PRO A 224 -20.59 -27.54 17.13
CA PRO A 224 -21.23 -27.65 15.82
C PRO A 224 -22.69 -27.22 15.85
N LEU A 225 -23.45 -27.67 16.84
CA LEU A 225 -24.88 -27.36 16.93
C LEU A 225 -25.15 -25.89 17.34
N ALA A 226 -24.35 -25.34 18.22
CA ALA A 226 -24.45 -23.93 18.62
C ALA A 226 -24.01 -22.97 17.50
N ARG A 227 -23.04 -23.35 16.69
CA ARG A 227 -22.66 -22.62 15.49
C ARG A 227 -23.78 -22.62 14.46
N GLU A 228 -24.33 -23.80 14.12
CA GLU A 228 -25.40 -23.91 13.12
C GLU A 228 -26.63 -23.07 13.52
N VAL A 229 -27.04 -23.12 14.76
CA VAL A 229 -28.20 -22.34 15.26
C VAL A 229 -27.85 -20.85 15.37
N ALA A 230 -26.62 -20.48 15.76
CA ALA A 230 -26.18 -19.08 15.80
C ALA A 230 -26.07 -18.49 14.39
N THR A 231 -25.47 -19.23 13.44
CA THR A 231 -25.35 -18.82 12.04
C THR A 231 -26.73 -18.64 11.38
N MET A 232 -27.67 -19.54 11.66
CA MET A 232 -29.03 -19.43 11.15
C MET A 232 -29.80 -18.25 11.78
N ALA A 233 -29.62 -17.98 13.08
CA ALA A 233 -30.22 -16.84 13.76
C ALA A 233 -29.61 -15.50 13.31
N GLU A 234 -28.29 -15.49 13.09
CA GLU A 234 -27.55 -14.32 12.59
C GLU A 234 -27.88 -14.04 11.14
N SER A 235 -27.97 -15.07 10.29
CA SER A 235 -28.41 -14.97 8.90
C SER A 235 -29.85 -14.43 8.80
N LEU A 236 -30.76 -14.93 9.62
CA LEU A 236 -32.15 -14.42 9.67
C LEU A 236 -32.23 -12.97 10.18
N ASN A 237 -31.43 -12.62 11.18
CA ASN A 237 -31.37 -11.25 11.71
C ASN A 237 -30.71 -10.28 10.73
N THR A 238 -29.67 -10.71 10.06
CA THR A 238 -28.98 -9.96 9.01
C THR A 238 -29.90 -9.73 7.80
N ALA A 239 -30.60 -10.78 7.35
CA ALA A 239 -31.58 -10.67 6.27
C ALA A 239 -32.75 -9.74 6.64
N ARG A 240 -33.22 -9.79 7.89
CA ARG A 240 -34.31 -8.90 8.37
C ARG A 240 -33.85 -7.45 8.50
N THR A 241 -32.68 -7.20 9.09
CA THR A 241 -32.13 -5.86 9.21
C THR A 241 -31.74 -5.28 7.85
N ALA A 242 -31.26 -6.11 6.92
CA ALA A 242 -31.00 -5.71 5.55
C ALA A 242 -32.31 -5.31 4.81
N ALA A 243 -33.38 -6.11 4.97
CA ALA A 243 -34.67 -5.79 4.38
C ALA A 243 -35.31 -4.54 4.99
N GLU A 244 -35.22 -4.32 6.30
CA GLU A 244 -35.71 -3.11 6.99
C GLU A 244 -34.86 -1.87 6.59
N ARG A 245 -33.55 -2.03 6.37
CA ARG A 245 -32.65 -0.98 5.89
C ARG A 245 -32.94 -0.61 4.44
N GLU A 246 -33.15 -1.60 3.57
CA GLU A 246 -33.53 -1.41 2.18
C GLU A 246 -34.89 -0.73 2.05
N ALA A 247 -35.88 -1.12 2.89
CA ALA A 247 -37.17 -0.48 2.93
C ALA A 247 -37.07 1.00 3.36
N ARG A 248 -36.26 1.32 4.37
CA ARG A 248 -36.01 2.71 4.80
C ARG A 248 -35.26 3.54 3.74
N LEU A 249 -34.30 2.93 3.03
CA LEU A 249 -33.57 3.58 1.93
C LEU A 249 -34.46 3.87 0.72
N ARG A 250 -35.45 3.01 0.46
CA ARG A 250 -36.50 3.25 -0.56
C ARG A 250 -37.44 4.39 -0.18
N ASP A 251 -37.83 4.44 1.10
CA ASP A 251 -38.71 5.49 1.63
C ASP A 251 -38.02 6.87 1.70
N SER A 252 -36.68 6.90 1.93
CA SER A 252 -35.92 8.16 2.03
C SER A 252 -35.52 8.76 0.68
N GLY A 253 -35.79 8.09 -0.45
CA GLY A 253 -35.40 8.54 -1.79
C GLY A 253 -33.88 8.55 -2.02
N GLU A 254 -33.07 8.11 -1.05
CA GLU A 254 -31.59 8.02 -1.15
C GLU A 254 -31.21 6.72 -1.83
N SER A 255 -30.72 6.81 -3.07
CA SER A 255 -30.29 5.67 -3.89
C SER A 255 -28.86 5.18 -3.55
N ILE A 256 -28.51 5.02 -2.27
CA ILE A 256 -27.19 4.58 -1.85
C ILE A 256 -27.05 3.07 -2.13
N TRP A 257 -25.94 2.69 -2.75
CA TRP A 257 -25.60 1.29 -2.96
C TRP A 257 -24.95 0.69 -1.70
N THR A 258 -25.43 -0.50 -1.31
CA THR A 258 -24.92 -1.31 -0.18
C THR A 258 -24.43 -2.68 -0.69
N ALA A 259 -23.74 -3.44 0.15
CA ALA A 259 -23.34 -4.80 -0.15
C ALA A 259 -24.53 -5.71 -0.50
N GLU A 260 -25.61 -5.60 0.27
CA GLU A 260 -26.84 -6.39 0.08
C GLU A 260 -27.53 -6.06 -1.24
N ARG A 261 -27.61 -4.75 -1.55
CA ARG A 261 -28.19 -4.29 -2.82
C ARG A 261 -27.35 -4.75 -4.01
N LEU A 262 -26.02 -4.70 -3.89
CA LEU A 262 -25.13 -5.23 -4.90
C LEU A 262 -25.35 -6.74 -5.09
N ALA A 263 -25.40 -7.52 -4.00
CA ALA A 263 -25.62 -8.96 -4.05
C ALA A 263 -26.93 -9.32 -4.78
N VAL A 264 -28.03 -8.60 -4.48
CA VAL A 264 -29.32 -8.81 -5.17
C VAL A 264 -29.21 -8.45 -6.65
N HIS A 265 -28.58 -7.31 -6.97
CA HIS A 265 -28.39 -6.85 -8.34
C HIS A 265 -27.58 -7.85 -9.16
N VAL A 266 -26.43 -8.29 -8.65
CA VAL A 266 -25.55 -9.21 -9.33
C VAL A 266 -26.20 -10.58 -9.53
N ARG A 267 -26.87 -11.13 -8.52
CA ARG A 267 -27.62 -12.39 -8.68
C ARG A 267 -28.68 -12.30 -9.77
N SER A 268 -29.40 -11.17 -9.84
CA SER A 268 -30.43 -10.99 -10.89
C SER A 268 -29.83 -10.88 -12.29
N ARG A 269 -28.57 -10.45 -12.43
CA ARG A 269 -27.87 -10.29 -13.72
C ARG A 269 -27.11 -11.55 -14.14
N LEU A 270 -26.51 -12.26 -13.18
CA LEU A 270 -25.78 -13.49 -13.46
C LEU A 270 -26.69 -14.67 -13.81
N ALA A 271 -27.97 -14.67 -13.35
CA ALA A 271 -28.86 -15.80 -13.44
C ALA A 271 -28.20 -17.10 -12.93
N ASP A 272 -27.89 -18.03 -13.82
CA ASP A 272 -27.17 -19.29 -13.50
C ASP A 272 -25.64 -19.17 -13.68
N GLY A 273 -25.14 -17.98 -14.09
CA GLY A 273 -23.72 -17.71 -14.29
C GLY A 273 -22.96 -17.53 -12.98
N ARG A 274 -21.63 -17.63 -13.05
CA ARG A 274 -20.72 -17.41 -11.93
C ARG A 274 -19.77 -16.25 -12.23
N LEU A 275 -19.44 -15.49 -11.18
CA LEU A 275 -18.49 -14.39 -11.25
C LEU A 275 -17.05 -14.89 -11.00
N PHE A 276 -16.14 -14.51 -11.89
CA PHE A 276 -14.70 -14.74 -11.77
C PHE A 276 -13.98 -13.40 -11.78
N VAL A 277 -13.06 -13.22 -10.86
CA VAL A 277 -12.18 -12.04 -10.81
C VAL A 277 -10.74 -12.49 -10.98
N VAL A 278 -9.96 -11.80 -11.80
CA VAL A 278 -8.54 -12.08 -12.00
C VAL A 278 -7.74 -10.85 -11.68
N SER A 279 -6.77 -10.95 -10.76
CA SER A 279 -5.83 -9.87 -10.46
C SER A 279 -4.44 -10.42 -10.16
N ASN A 280 -3.40 -9.58 -10.31
CA ASN A 280 -2.06 -10.00 -9.93
C ASN A 280 -1.93 -10.20 -8.42
N ARG A 281 -2.48 -9.29 -7.61
CA ARG A 281 -2.39 -9.34 -6.15
C ARG A 281 -3.56 -10.11 -5.56
N GLU A 282 -3.22 -11.04 -4.68
CA GLU A 282 -4.19 -11.79 -3.87
C GLU A 282 -4.71 -10.97 -2.67
N PRO A 283 -5.93 -11.27 -2.16
CA PRO A 283 -6.50 -10.59 -1.01
C PRO A 283 -5.88 -11.00 0.33
N TYR A 284 -5.37 -12.22 0.43
CA TYR A 284 -4.78 -12.81 1.64
C TYR A 284 -3.48 -13.50 1.30
N THR A 285 -2.39 -13.09 1.95
CA THR A 285 -1.10 -13.77 1.89
C THR A 285 -0.85 -14.54 3.19
N HIS A 286 -0.24 -15.70 3.11
CA HIS A 286 0.14 -16.52 4.25
C HIS A 286 1.65 -16.50 4.39
N VAL A 287 2.10 -16.11 5.58
CA VAL A 287 3.52 -15.92 5.87
C VAL A 287 3.94 -16.82 7.02
N GLN A 288 5.05 -17.53 6.87
CA GLN A 288 5.59 -18.38 7.91
C GLN A 288 6.22 -17.55 9.04
N LYS A 289 5.66 -17.64 10.23
CA LYS A 289 6.24 -17.06 11.44
C LYS A 289 6.62 -18.16 12.45
N GLY A 290 7.84 -18.62 12.34
CA GLY A 290 8.34 -19.72 13.16
C GLY A 290 7.61 -21.03 12.85
N LYS A 291 6.75 -21.52 13.73
CA LYS A 291 5.92 -22.74 13.54
C LYS A 291 4.46 -22.45 13.19
N SER A 292 4.06 -21.19 13.13
CA SER A 292 2.69 -20.79 12.80
C SER A 292 2.63 -20.05 11.47
N ILE A 293 1.55 -20.25 10.75
CA ILE A 293 1.23 -19.47 9.54
C ILE A 293 0.36 -18.29 9.97
N GLU A 294 0.78 -17.09 9.66
CA GLU A 294 -0.02 -15.87 9.85
C GLU A 294 -0.65 -15.42 8.54
N VAL A 295 -1.91 -15.01 8.62
CA VAL A 295 -2.63 -14.39 7.51
C VAL A 295 -2.33 -12.90 7.52
N ASN A 296 -1.87 -12.38 6.39
CA ASN A 296 -1.63 -10.97 6.17
C ASN A 296 -2.56 -10.46 5.06
N VAL A 297 -3.25 -9.35 5.33
CA VAL A 297 -4.07 -8.64 4.32
C VAL A 297 -3.20 -7.56 3.69
N PRO A 298 -2.84 -7.68 2.40
CA PRO A 298 -2.00 -6.70 1.74
C PRO A 298 -2.68 -5.33 1.68
N ALA A 299 -1.96 -4.26 2.02
CA ALA A 299 -2.45 -2.90 1.79
C ALA A 299 -2.46 -2.60 0.28
N SER A 300 -3.63 -2.74 -0.33
CA SER A 300 -3.83 -2.52 -1.76
C SER A 300 -5.20 -1.92 -2.02
N GLY A 301 -5.23 -0.77 -2.69
CA GLY A 301 -6.49 -0.13 -3.09
C GLY A 301 -7.38 -1.05 -3.96
N LEU A 302 -6.76 -1.91 -4.78
CA LEU A 302 -7.49 -2.89 -5.57
C LEU A 302 -8.19 -3.94 -4.69
N VAL A 303 -7.47 -4.51 -3.71
CA VAL A 303 -8.03 -5.48 -2.76
C VAL A 303 -9.15 -4.84 -1.95
N THR A 304 -8.91 -3.65 -1.41
CA THR A 304 -9.90 -2.89 -0.63
C THR A 304 -11.19 -2.60 -1.42
N ALA A 305 -11.10 -2.44 -2.74
CA ALA A 305 -12.25 -2.21 -3.59
C ALA A 305 -12.98 -3.50 -4.01
N LEU A 306 -12.24 -4.58 -4.32
CA LEU A 306 -12.83 -5.81 -4.86
C LEU A 306 -13.32 -6.78 -3.78
N GLU A 307 -12.64 -6.85 -2.65
CA GLU A 307 -12.99 -7.78 -1.58
C GLU A 307 -14.44 -7.59 -1.07
N PRO A 308 -14.92 -6.35 -0.77
CA PRO A 308 -16.31 -6.15 -0.41
C PRO A 308 -17.30 -6.62 -1.49
N VAL A 309 -16.91 -6.56 -2.76
CA VAL A 309 -17.73 -7.01 -3.88
C VAL A 309 -17.85 -8.53 -3.87
N LEU A 310 -16.75 -9.25 -3.74
CA LEU A 310 -16.76 -10.72 -3.71
C LEU A 310 -17.35 -11.27 -2.41
N CYS A 311 -17.16 -10.62 -1.27
CA CYS A 311 -17.88 -10.95 -0.04
C CYS A 311 -19.38 -10.83 -0.20
N ALA A 312 -19.86 -9.83 -0.97
CA ALA A 312 -21.29 -9.63 -1.22
C ALA A 312 -21.88 -10.60 -2.26
N CYS A 313 -21.11 -10.92 -3.32
CA CYS A 313 -21.60 -11.64 -4.50
C CYS A 313 -21.21 -13.10 -4.55
N GLY A 314 -20.17 -13.50 -3.84
CA GLY A 314 -19.50 -14.79 -4.02
C GLY A 314 -18.69 -14.84 -5.33
N GLY A 315 -18.21 -16.02 -5.69
CA GLY A 315 -17.47 -16.25 -6.93
C GLY A 315 -16.08 -16.83 -6.70
N THR A 316 -15.21 -16.70 -7.71
CA THR A 316 -13.82 -17.17 -7.65
C THR A 316 -12.86 -16.01 -7.96
N TRP A 317 -11.86 -15.80 -7.11
CA TRP A 317 -10.78 -14.85 -7.34
C TRP A 317 -9.51 -15.61 -7.72
N VAL A 318 -9.02 -15.41 -8.94
CA VAL A 318 -7.76 -15.99 -9.43
C VAL A 318 -6.65 -14.96 -9.24
N ALA A 319 -5.60 -15.30 -8.48
CA ALA A 319 -4.50 -14.40 -8.17
C ALA A 319 -3.16 -15.12 -8.02
N HIS A 320 -2.06 -14.36 -8.07
CA HIS A 320 -0.72 -14.88 -7.80
C HIS A 320 -0.54 -15.13 -6.30
N GLY A 321 -0.18 -16.36 -5.92
CA GLY A 321 0.22 -16.72 -4.57
C GLY A 321 1.64 -16.25 -4.30
N SER A 322 1.80 -15.20 -3.47
CA SER A 322 3.06 -14.51 -3.21
C SER A 322 3.61 -14.72 -1.81
N GLY A 323 2.82 -15.29 -0.91
CA GLY A 323 3.25 -15.62 0.46
C GLY A 323 4.10 -16.88 0.52
N ASP A 324 5.09 -16.88 1.38
CA ASP A 324 6.04 -18.02 1.53
C ASP A 324 5.39 -19.29 2.10
N ALA A 325 4.22 -19.16 2.76
CA ALA A 325 3.41 -20.28 3.26
C ALA A 325 2.11 -20.51 2.46
N ASP A 326 1.90 -19.81 1.34
CA ASP A 326 0.68 -19.91 0.56
C ASP A 326 0.43 -21.32 0.01
N THR A 327 1.49 -22.02 -0.37
CA THR A 327 1.41 -23.40 -0.88
C THR A 327 0.93 -24.41 0.15
N GLU A 328 1.12 -24.11 1.45
CA GLU A 328 0.72 -25.00 2.55
C GLU A 328 -0.75 -24.83 2.93
N THR A 329 -1.41 -23.78 2.42
CA THR A 329 -2.76 -23.38 2.83
C THR A 329 -3.85 -23.66 1.79
N VAL A 330 -3.48 -24.17 0.63
CA VAL A 330 -4.40 -24.48 -0.47
C VAL A 330 -4.73 -25.97 -0.53
N ASP A 331 -5.85 -26.30 -1.21
CA ASP A 331 -6.21 -27.67 -1.53
C ASP A 331 -5.41 -28.22 -2.74
N VAL A 332 -5.72 -29.44 -3.16
CA VAL A 332 -5.09 -30.12 -4.33
C VAL A 332 -5.35 -29.43 -5.67
N HIS A 333 -6.25 -28.47 -5.70
CA HIS A 333 -6.58 -27.65 -6.86
C HIS A 333 -6.10 -26.20 -6.69
N ASP A 334 -5.18 -25.93 -5.75
CA ASP A 334 -4.65 -24.59 -5.39
C ASP A 334 -5.74 -23.60 -4.96
N ARG A 335 -6.80 -24.05 -4.31
CA ARG A 335 -7.95 -23.27 -3.87
C ARG A 335 -7.96 -23.09 -2.35
N LEU A 336 -8.49 -21.95 -1.91
CA LEU A 336 -8.71 -21.62 -0.51
C LEU A 336 -10.04 -20.88 -0.38
N LEU A 337 -10.83 -21.20 0.65
CA LEU A 337 -12.03 -20.43 0.97
C LEU A 337 -11.66 -19.22 1.84
N VAL A 338 -12.13 -18.05 1.46
CA VAL A 338 -11.80 -16.75 2.09
C VAL A 338 -13.03 -15.86 2.20
N PRO A 339 -13.04 -14.89 3.17
CA PRO A 339 -12.05 -14.61 4.24
C PRO A 339 -11.84 -15.81 5.18
N PRO A 340 -10.67 -15.95 5.85
CA PRO A 340 -10.40 -17.12 6.71
C PRO A 340 -11.39 -17.29 7.85
N ASP A 341 -11.87 -16.18 8.44
CA ASP A 341 -12.78 -16.20 9.58
C ASP A 341 -14.25 -16.38 9.20
N ASP A 342 -14.65 -15.98 7.99
CA ASP A 342 -16.02 -16.02 7.47
C ASP A 342 -16.01 -16.20 5.94
N PRO A 343 -15.86 -17.43 5.44
CA PRO A 343 -15.69 -17.70 4.02
C PRO A 343 -16.90 -17.33 3.16
N HIS A 344 -16.66 -16.48 2.15
CA HIS A 344 -17.69 -16.03 1.20
C HIS A 344 -17.40 -16.37 -0.25
N TYR A 345 -16.12 -16.56 -0.62
CA TYR A 345 -15.72 -16.83 -2.00
C TYR A 345 -14.46 -17.71 -2.05
N THR A 346 -14.14 -18.22 -3.23
CA THR A 346 -12.96 -19.07 -3.46
C THR A 346 -11.79 -18.21 -3.97
N LEU A 347 -10.61 -18.33 -3.36
CA LEU A 347 -9.34 -17.85 -3.89
C LEU A 347 -8.63 -19.01 -4.60
N ARG A 348 -8.36 -18.88 -5.91
CA ARG A 348 -7.54 -19.79 -6.71
C ARG A 348 -6.17 -19.16 -6.93
N ARG A 349 -5.11 -19.81 -6.46
CA ARG A 349 -3.75 -19.32 -6.60
C ARG A 349 -3.06 -19.79 -7.86
N VAL A 350 -2.24 -18.94 -8.45
CA VAL A 350 -1.36 -19.24 -9.58
C VAL A 350 0.08 -19.05 -9.14
N TRP A 351 0.91 -20.04 -9.37
CA TRP A 351 2.29 -20.06 -8.94
C TRP A 351 3.22 -19.56 -10.04
N LEU A 352 4.07 -18.59 -9.68
CA LEU A 352 5.10 -18.03 -10.56
C LEU A 352 6.48 -18.39 -10.03
N SER A 353 7.44 -18.65 -10.94
CA SER A 353 8.84 -18.70 -10.56
C SER A 353 9.39 -17.29 -10.31
N LYS A 354 10.54 -17.18 -9.67
CA LYS A 354 11.19 -15.88 -9.46
C LYS A 354 11.50 -15.17 -10.77
N GLU A 355 11.99 -15.92 -11.76
CA GLU A 355 12.32 -15.41 -13.09
C GLU A 355 11.06 -14.90 -13.82
N GLU A 356 9.95 -15.60 -13.67
CA GLU A 356 8.66 -15.16 -14.20
C GLU A 356 8.17 -13.89 -13.51
N GLU A 357 8.26 -13.81 -12.17
CA GLU A 357 7.90 -12.61 -11.42
C GLU A 357 8.82 -11.43 -11.77
N GLU A 358 10.13 -11.66 -11.87
CA GLU A 358 11.10 -10.64 -12.25
C GLU A 358 10.81 -10.09 -13.66
N GLY A 359 10.59 -10.94 -14.65
CA GLY A 359 10.35 -10.49 -16.02
C GLY A 359 8.96 -9.93 -16.24
N TYR A 360 7.92 -10.60 -15.72
CA TYR A 360 6.52 -10.20 -15.90
C TYR A 360 6.16 -8.97 -15.05
N TYR A 361 6.34 -9.08 -13.72
CA TYR A 361 5.87 -8.05 -12.79
C TYR A 361 6.85 -6.89 -12.70
N TYR A 362 8.12 -7.15 -12.33
CA TYR A 362 9.09 -6.07 -12.18
C TYR A 362 9.53 -5.50 -13.54
N GLY A 363 9.85 -6.35 -14.52
CA GLY A 363 10.31 -5.94 -15.84
C GLY A 363 9.20 -5.33 -16.68
N PHE A 364 8.42 -6.16 -17.39
CA PHE A 364 7.49 -5.67 -18.40
C PHE A 364 6.40 -4.77 -17.83
N ALA A 365 5.77 -5.17 -16.72
CA ALA A 365 4.68 -4.40 -16.14
C ALA A 365 5.18 -3.10 -15.48
N ASN A 366 6.23 -3.14 -14.64
CA ASN A 366 6.61 -2.02 -13.79
C ASN A 366 7.80 -1.19 -14.25
N GLU A 367 8.73 -1.73 -15.03
CA GLU A 367 9.73 -0.94 -15.74
C GLU A 367 9.30 -0.53 -17.16
N GLY A 368 8.34 -1.24 -17.76
CA GLY A 368 7.81 -0.96 -19.09
C GLY A 368 6.50 -0.18 -19.07
N LEU A 369 5.38 -0.85 -18.80
CA LEU A 369 4.03 -0.26 -18.93
C LEU A 369 3.73 0.83 -17.89
N TRP A 370 4.18 0.67 -16.65
CA TRP A 370 3.92 1.65 -15.59
C TRP A 370 4.44 3.05 -15.93
N PRO A 371 5.75 3.26 -16.25
CA PRO A 371 6.24 4.59 -16.62
C PRO A 371 5.66 5.09 -17.95
N LEU A 372 5.41 4.20 -18.92
CA LEU A 372 4.78 4.53 -20.19
C LEU A 372 3.40 5.16 -19.97
N CYS A 373 2.56 4.51 -19.19
CA CYS A 373 1.17 4.94 -19.01
C CYS A 373 1.03 6.17 -18.10
N HIS A 374 1.93 6.34 -17.12
CA HIS A 374 1.88 7.49 -16.21
C HIS A 374 2.52 8.76 -16.76
N ILE A 375 3.28 8.70 -17.88
CA ILE A 375 3.97 9.85 -18.47
C ILE A 375 4.78 10.66 -17.43
N ALA A 376 5.34 9.98 -16.44
CA ALA A 376 6.07 10.62 -15.34
C ALA A 376 7.53 10.95 -15.68
N HIS A 377 7.86 11.09 -16.96
CA HIS A 377 9.19 11.39 -17.51
C HIS A 377 10.29 10.39 -17.13
N THR A 378 9.89 9.20 -16.61
CA THR A 378 10.79 8.07 -16.42
C THR A 378 10.78 7.24 -17.70
N ARG A 379 11.97 6.97 -18.24
CA ARG A 379 12.09 6.21 -19.49
C ARG A 379 11.62 4.78 -19.32
N PRO A 380 10.62 4.30 -20.08
CA PRO A 380 10.20 2.90 -20.08
C PRO A 380 11.33 1.99 -20.56
N LEU A 381 11.45 0.82 -19.95
CA LEU A 381 12.38 -0.22 -20.36
C LEU A 381 11.61 -1.42 -20.91
N PHE A 382 11.93 -1.79 -22.14
CA PHE A 382 11.33 -2.92 -22.82
C PHE A 382 12.39 -3.94 -23.22
N ARG A 383 12.35 -5.14 -22.64
CA ARG A 383 13.24 -6.26 -22.93
C ARG A 383 12.44 -7.42 -23.48
N ALA A 384 12.95 -8.11 -24.49
CA ALA A 384 12.27 -9.27 -25.10
C ALA A 384 12.10 -10.42 -24.11
N SER A 385 13.03 -10.61 -23.17
CA SER A 385 12.93 -11.59 -22.08
C SER A 385 11.70 -11.32 -21.20
N ASP A 386 11.51 -10.05 -20.81
CA ASP A 386 10.41 -9.65 -19.92
C ASP A 386 9.07 -9.80 -20.63
N TRP A 387 9.02 -9.49 -21.93
CA TRP A 387 7.86 -9.73 -22.76
C TRP A 387 7.50 -11.22 -22.85
N ASN A 388 8.47 -12.10 -23.01
CA ASN A 388 8.24 -13.54 -23.02
C ASN A 388 7.64 -14.03 -21.70
N HIS A 389 8.15 -13.56 -20.56
CA HIS A 389 7.58 -13.88 -19.25
C HIS A 389 6.18 -13.30 -19.08
N TYR A 390 5.93 -12.08 -19.59
CA TYR A 390 4.59 -11.48 -19.57
C TYR A 390 3.58 -12.34 -20.32
N GLN A 391 3.95 -12.85 -21.51
CA GLN A 391 3.11 -13.77 -22.27
C GLN A 391 2.88 -15.10 -21.55
N GLU A 392 3.95 -15.68 -20.96
CA GLU A 392 3.86 -16.96 -20.27
C GLU A 392 2.97 -16.87 -19.02
N VAL A 393 3.13 -15.83 -18.22
CA VAL A 393 2.29 -15.61 -17.04
C VAL A 393 0.83 -15.41 -17.44
N ASN A 394 0.54 -14.62 -18.49
CA ASN A 394 -0.84 -14.49 -18.99
C ASN A 394 -1.41 -15.85 -19.42
N ARG A 395 -0.61 -16.75 -20.04
CA ARG A 395 -1.05 -18.12 -20.38
C ARG A 395 -1.33 -18.96 -19.13
N LYS A 396 -0.50 -18.87 -18.08
CA LYS A 396 -0.74 -19.58 -16.82
C LYS A 396 -2.05 -19.14 -16.16
N PHE A 397 -2.31 -17.83 -16.11
CA PHE A 397 -3.57 -17.30 -15.59
C PHE A 397 -4.75 -17.71 -16.47
N ALA A 398 -4.60 -17.69 -17.80
CA ALA A 398 -5.63 -18.16 -18.72
C ALA A 398 -5.98 -19.64 -18.45
N LYS A 399 -4.97 -20.49 -18.28
CA LYS A 399 -5.15 -21.91 -17.97
C LYS A 399 -5.91 -22.09 -16.66
N ALA A 400 -5.45 -21.46 -15.57
CA ALA A 400 -6.09 -21.56 -14.26
C ALA A 400 -7.55 -21.07 -14.29
N LEU A 401 -7.82 -19.97 -14.98
CA LEU A 401 -9.18 -19.45 -15.13
C LEU A 401 -10.07 -20.36 -15.96
N LEU A 402 -9.56 -20.94 -17.05
CA LEU A 402 -10.30 -21.90 -17.88
C LEU A 402 -10.66 -23.17 -17.09
N GLU A 403 -9.76 -23.67 -16.25
CA GLU A 403 -10.02 -24.77 -15.32
C GLU A 403 -11.15 -24.44 -14.34
N GLU A 404 -11.16 -23.22 -13.77
CA GLU A 404 -12.22 -22.76 -12.85
C GLU A 404 -13.59 -22.57 -13.56
N MET A 405 -13.58 -22.27 -14.85
CA MET A 405 -14.80 -22.10 -15.65
C MET A 405 -15.32 -23.41 -16.25
N GLU A 406 -14.64 -24.53 -16.01
CA GLU A 406 -15.10 -25.84 -16.55
C GLU A 406 -16.47 -26.18 -15.97
N GLY A 407 -17.41 -26.55 -16.84
CA GLY A 407 -18.79 -26.86 -16.47
C GLY A 407 -19.68 -25.68 -16.10
N VAL A 408 -19.14 -24.43 -16.12
CA VAL A 408 -19.94 -23.23 -15.88
C VAL A 408 -20.46 -22.68 -17.21
N SER A 409 -21.76 -22.49 -17.32
CA SER A 409 -22.40 -21.82 -18.46
C SER A 409 -22.40 -20.30 -18.27
N ASN A 410 -22.16 -19.58 -19.37
CA ASN A 410 -22.19 -18.10 -19.39
C ASN A 410 -21.36 -17.45 -18.25
N PRO A 411 -20.07 -17.80 -18.07
CA PRO A 411 -19.26 -17.21 -17.01
C PRO A 411 -19.05 -15.71 -17.24
N VAL A 412 -19.05 -14.93 -16.15
CA VAL A 412 -18.72 -13.51 -16.17
C VAL A 412 -17.36 -13.31 -15.55
N VAL A 413 -16.44 -12.72 -16.30
CA VAL A 413 -15.04 -12.57 -15.92
C VAL A 413 -14.66 -11.09 -15.84
N LEU A 414 -14.11 -10.68 -14.71
CA LEU A 414 -13.57 -9.34 -14.46
C LEU A 414 -12.05 -9.42 -14.33
N VAL A 415 -11.36 -9.12 -15.41
CA VAL A 415 -9.88 -9.01 -15.40
C VAL A 415 -9.45 -7.65 -14.86
N GLN A 416 -8.46 -7.63 -13.99
CA GLN A 416 -8.00 -6.42 -13.34
C GLN A 416 -6.59 -6.04 -13.76
N ASP A 417 -6.48 -4.84 -14.31
CA ASP A 417 -5.27 -4.07 -14.49
C ASP A 417 -4.33 -4.53 -15.63
N TYR A 418 -3.32 -3.71 -15.88
CA TYR A 418 -2.35 -3.78 -16.98
C TYR A 418 -1.45 -5.03 -16.97
N HIS A 419 -1.51 -5.81 -15.94
CA HIS A 419 -0.79 -7.08 -15.83
C HIS A 419 -1.32 -8.14 -16.82
N PHE A 420 -2.55 -8.00 -17.27
CA PHE A 420 -3.29 -9.02 -18.00
C PHE A 420 -3.84 -8.54 -19.35
N ALA A 421 -3.10 -7.67 -20.05
CA ALA A 421 -3.57 -7.15 -21.33
C ALA A 421 -3.79 -8.24 -22.41
N LEU A 422 -3.11 -9.39 -22.31
CA LEU A 422 -3.27 -10.50 -23.26
C LEU A 422 -4.36 -11.50 -22.87
N LEU A 423 -4.73 -11.53 -21.60
CA LEU A 423 -5.63 -12.52 -21.03
C LEU A 423 -7.02 -12.52 -21.68
N PRO A 424 -7.66 -11.37 -21.97
CA PRO A 424 -9.00 -11.38 -22.56
C PRO A 424 -9.07 -12.15 -23.87
N ARG A 425 -8.13 -11.94 -24.78
CA ARG A 425 -8.08 -12.66 -26.04
C ARG A 425 -7.90 -14.16 -25.83
N MET A 426 -6.97 -14.56 -24.97
CA MET A 426 -6.70 -15.98 -24.68
C MET A 426 -7.92 -16.72 -24.14
N ILE A 427 -8.74 -16.05 -23.32
CA ILE A 427 -9.99 -16.63 -22.79
C ILE A 427 -11.06 -16.67 -23.87
N LYS A 428 -11.28 -15.56 -24.58
CA LYS A 428 -12.35 -15.43 -25.59
C LYS A 428 -12.22 -16.47 -26.71
N GLU A 429 -11.01 -16.81 -27.12
CA GLU A 429 -10.73 -17.86 -28.12
C GLU A 429 -11.14 -19.25 -27.66
N ARG A 430 -11.08 -19.52 -26.34
CA ARG A 430 -11.43 -20.83 -25.78
C ARG A 430 -12.86 -20.93 -25.26
N ARG A 431 -13.39 -19.81 -24.79
CA ARG A 431 -14.72 -19.64 -24.19
C ARG A 431 -15.43 -18.42 -24.81
N PRO A 432 -15.92 -18.53 -26.05
CA PRO A 432 -16.68 -17.46 -26.70
C PRO A 432 -17.94 -17.05 -25.94
N ASP A 433 -18.52 -18.00 -25.18
CA ASP A 433 -19.68 -17.81 -24.32
C ASP A 433 -19.39 -16.96 -23.04
N ALA A 434 -18.13 -16.77 -22.69
CA ALA A 434 -17.76 -15.95 -21.54
C ALA A 434 -17.99 -14.47 -21.82
N ARG A 435 -18.60 -13.76 -20.86
CA ARG A 435 -18.67 -12.31 -20.86
C ARG A 435 -17.47 -11.77 -20.11
N LEU A 436 -16.62 -11.04 -20.83
CA LEU A 436 -15.33 -10.57 -20.33
C LEU A 436 -15.28 -9.06 -20.22
N ALA A 437 -14.97 -8.56 -19.02
CA ALA A 437 -14.53 -7.19 -18.85
C ALA A 437 -13.06 -7.14 -18.39
N ILE A 438 -12.30 -6.19 -18.91
CA ILE A 438 -11.02 -5.80 -18.33
C ILE A 438 -11.11 -4.37 -17.80
N PHE A 439 -10.70 -4.18 -16.56
CA PHE A 439 -10.63 -2.87 -15.94
C PHE A 439 -9.18 -2.44 -15.80
N TRP A 440 -8.81 -1.35 -16.48
CA TRP A 440 -7.46 -0.81 -16.52
C TRP A 440 -7.32 0.32 -15.48
N HIS A 441 -6.58 0.05 -14.40
CA HIS A 441 -6.52 0.96 -13.24
C HIS A 441 -5.53 2.11 -13.38
N ILE A 442 -4.58 2.04 -14.29
CA ILE A 442 -3.62 3.11 -14.52
C ILE A 442 -4.09 4.04 -15.65
N PRO A 443 -3.51 5.23 -15.81
CA PRO A 443 -3.83 6.10 -16.94
C PRO A 443 -3.60 5.40 -18.27
N TRP A 444 -4.37 5.75 -19.29
CA TRP A 444 -4.02 5.42 -20.67
C TRP A 444 -3.46 6.68 -21.37
N PRO A 445 -2.22 6.63 -21.85
CA PRO A 445 -1.57 7.78 -22.45
C PRO A 445 -2.12 8.08 -23.85
N ASN A 446 -1.67 9.17 -24.46
CA ASN A 446 -1.98 9.45 -25.87
C ASN A 446 -1.30 8.42 -26.80
N PRO A 447 -1.75 8.31 -28.07
CA PRO A 447 -1.24 7.33 -29.02
C PRO A 447 0.28 7.44 -29.30
N GLU A 448 0.84 8.65 -29.27
CA GLU A 448 2.27 8.88 -29.49
C GLU A 448 3.10 8.26 -28.36
N ALA A 449 2.69 8.50 -27.12
CA ALA A 449 3.39 7.94 -25.98
C ALA A 449 3.26 6.41 -25.93
N PHE A 450 2.05 5.87 -26.16
CA PHE A 450 1.85 4.42 -26.19
C PHE A 450 2.63 3.74 -27.33
N GLY A 451 2.79 4.42 -28.45
CA GLY A 451 3.54 3.97 -29.61
C GLY A 451 5.03 3.65 -29.36
N ILE A 452 5.59 4.04 -28.20
CA ILE A 452 6.94 3.66 -27.77
C ILE A 452 7.04 2.16 -27.47
N CYS A 453 5.92 1.52 -27.06
CA CYS A 453 5.89 0.10 -26.73
C CYS A 453 6.14 -0.76 -27.98
N PRO A 454 7.18 -1.63 -28.01
CA PRO A 454 7.45 -2.47 -29.17
C PRO A 454 6.31 -3.46 -29.49
N TRP A 455 5.58 -3.90 -28.48
CA TRP A 455 4.47 -4.88 -28.59
C TRP A 455 3.10 -4.21 -28.46
N GLN A 456 2.99 -2.96 -28.91
CA GLN A 456 1.75 -2.19 -28.83
C GLN A 456 0.56 -2.88 -29.53
N LYS A 457 0.82 -3.54 -30.69
CA LYS A 457 -0.20 -4.22 -31.46
C LYS A 457 -0.74 -5.44 -30.74
N GLU A 458 0.15 -6.26 -30.19
CA GLU A 458 -0.20 -7.47 -29.45
C GLU A 458 -0.98 -7.12 -28.16
N LEU A 459 -0.59 -6.05 -27.46
CA LEU A 459 -1.31 -5.57 -26.28
C LEU A 459 -2.73 -5.11 -26.63
N ILE A 460 -2.86 -4.29 -27.67
CA ILE A 460 -4.18 -3.84 -28.13
C ILE A 460 -5.04 -5.00 -28.62
N ASP A 461 -4.47 -5.94 -29.38
CA ASP A 461 -5.18 -7.13 -29.82
C ASP A 461 -5.66 -8.00 -28.65
N GLY A 462 -4.81 -8.15 -27.64
CA GLY A 462 -5.16 -8.86 -26.40
C GLY A 462 -6.32 -8.19 -25.65
N LEU A 463 -6.26 -6.88 -25.47
CA LEU A 463 -7.31 -6.09 -24.82
C LEU A 463 -8.63 -6.15 -25.56
N LEU A 464 -8.60 -6.05 -26.90
CA LEU A 464 -9.79 -6.17 -27.75
C LEU A 464 -10.38 -7.59 -27.82
N GLY A 465 -9.89 -8.54 -27.04
CA GLY A 465 -10.56 -9.79 -26.72
C GLY A 465 -11.65 -9.66 -25.65
N ALA A 466 -11.70 -8.56 -24.92
CA ALA A 466 -12.74 -8.26 -23.95
C ALA A 466 -14.00 -7.72 -24.62
N ASP A 467 -15.17 -8.01 -24.04
CA ASP A 467 -16.45 -7.40 -24.44
C ASP A 467 -16.58 -5.97 -23.92
N LEU A 468 -15.94 -5.69 -22.78
CA LEU A 468 -15.96 -4.38 -22.12
C LEU A 468 -14.55 -4.01 -21.61
N ILE A 469 -14.09 -2.83 -21.95
CA ILE A 469 -12.88 -2.25 -21.37
C ILE A 469 -13.27 -1.04 -20.51
N GLY A 470 -12.95 -1.12 -19.22
CA GLY A 470 -13.21 -0.06 -18.26
C GLY A 470 -11.97 0.77 -17.95
N PHE A 471 -12.12 2.08 -17.94
CA PHE A 471 -11.15 3.04 -17.41
C PHE A 471 -11.79 3.88 -16.32
N HIS A 472 -10.98 4.68 -15.61
CA HIS A 472 -11.54 5.55 -14.56
C HIS A 472 -12.26 6.79 -15.09
N ILE A 473 -11.76 7.38 -16.18
CA ILE A 473 -12.23 8.66 -16.73
C ILE A 473 -12.36 8.60 -18.24
N GLN A 474 -13.27 9.40 -18.77
CA GLN A 474 -13.55 9.48 -20.22
C GLN A 474 -12.31 9.81 -21.07
N ALA A 475 -11.38 10.64 -20.55
CA ALA A 475 -10.16 11.00 -21.28
C ALA A 475 -9.30 9.75 -21.60
N HIS A 476 -9.22 8.78 -20.69
CA HIS A 476 -8.49 7.53 -20.92
C HIS A 476 -9.20 6.66 -21.95
N CYS A 477 -10.54 6.61 -21.93
CA CYS A 477 -11.33 5.94 -22.98
C CYS A 477 -11.04 6.52 -24.36
N SER A 478 -11.06 7.85 -24.47
CA SER A 478 -10.79 8.56 -25.72
C SER A 478 -9.37 8.32 -26.22
N ASN A 479 -8.37 8.38 -25.33
CA ASN A 479 -6.98 8.08 -25.68
C ASN A 479 -6.82 6.63 -26.14
N PHE A 480 -7.50 5.67 -25.49
CA PHE A 480 -7.47 4.26 -25.89
C PHE A 480 -8.05 4.09 -27.29
N LEU A 481 -9.24 4.62 -27.55
CA LEU A 481 -9.88 4.54 -28.88
C LEU A 481 -9.00 5.15 -29.98
N GLN A 482 -8.37 6.31 -29.75
CA GLN A 482 -7.41 6.91 -30.66
C GLN A 482 -6.16 6.03 -30.87
N THR A 483 -5.73 5.34 -29.80
CA THR A 483 -4.61 4.40 -29.89
C THR A 483 -4.98 3.19 -30.76
N VAL A 484 -6.18 2.65 -30.60
CA VAL A 484 -6.72 1.55 -31.41
C VAL A 484 -6.79 1.95 -32.88
N ASP A 485 -7.38 3.11 -33.18
CA ASP A 485 -7.53 3.65 -34.56
C ASP A 485 -6.18 3.74 -35.30
N ARG A 486 -5.12 4.08 -34.54
CA ARG A 486 -3.78 4.26 -35.11
C ARG A 486 -3.01 2.94 -35.33
N ILE A 487 -3.24 1.93 -34.45
CA ILE A 487 -2.36 0.76 -34.37
C ILE A 487 -2.93 -0.46 -35.08
N VAL A 488 -4.24 -0.66 -35.05
CA VAL A 488 -4.89 -1.84 -35.61
C VAL A 488 -6.02 -1.47 -36.57
N GLU A 489 -6.18 -2.27 -37.60
CA GLU A 489 -7.32 -2.15 -38.48
C GLU A 489 -8.60 -2.56 -37.77
N SER A 490 -9.51 -1.60 -37.60
CA SER A 490 -10.79 -1.80 -36.89
C SER A 490 -11.79 -0.72 -37.32
N ARG A 491 -13.07 -0.95 -37.05
CA ARG A 491 -14.12 0.06 -37.20
C ARG A 491 -14.48 0.59 -35.82
N ILE A 492 -14.38 1.89 -35.62
CA ILE A 492 -14.73 2.56 -34.35
C ILE A 492 -16.04 3.32 -34.53
N ASP A 493 -16.99 3.00 -33.67
CA ASP A 493 -18.17 3.81 -33.43
C ASP A 493 -17.87 4.76 -32.27
N TRP A 494 -17.57 6.02 -32.62
CA TRP A 494 -17.18 7.06 -31.66
C TRP A 494 -18.34 7.52 -30.77
N ASP A 495 -19.59 7.43 -31.29
CA ASP A 495 -20.77 7.86 -30.54
C ASP A 495 -21.10 6.85 -29.41
N HIS A 496 -20.90 5.57 -29.66
CA HIS A 496 -21.13 4.51 -28.70
C HIS A 496 -19.85 3.98 -28.07
N SER A 497 -18.68 4.57 -28.40
CA SER A 497 -17.37 4.14 -27.89
C SER A 497 -17.12 2.64 -28.07
N THR A 498 -17.48 2.10 -29.23
CA THR A 498 -17.37 0.65 -29.54
C THR A 498 -16.37 0.42 -30.66
N VAL A 499 -15.49 -0.55 -30.47
CA VAL A 499 -14.52 -1.02 -31.48
C VAL A 499 -15.02 -2.33 -32.06
N GLN A 500 -15.26 -2.35 -33.35
CA GLN A 500 -15.55 -3.59 -34.07
C GLN A 500 -14.30 -4.06 -34.81
N ARG A 501 -13.81 -5.24 -34.43
CA ARG A 501 -12.63 -5.85 -35.07
C ARG A 501 -12.86 -7.34 -35.30
N LEU A 502 -12.66 -7.78 -36.54
CA LEU A 502 -13.08 -9.11 -36.97
C LEU A 502 -14.57 -9.28 -36.65
N ASP A 503 -14.95 -10.41 -36.01
CA ASP A 503 -16.32 -10.70 -35.61
C ASP A 503 -16.63 -10.36 -34.17
N HIS A 504 -15.78 -9.52 -33.51
CA HIS A 504 -15.90 -9.17 -32.10
C HIS A 504 -16.05 -7.66 -31.89
N GLY A 505 -17.02 -7.31 -31.05
CA GLY A 505 -17.27 -5.93 -30.61
C GLY A 505 -16.81 -5.70 -29.18
N THR A 506 -16.01 -4.66 -28.96
CA THR A 506 -15.52 -4.23 -27.64
C THR A 506 -16.05 -2.85 -27.31
N THR A 507 -16.74 -2.71 -26.20
CA THR A 507 -17.20 -1.41 -25.68
C THR A 507 -16.17 -0.82 -24.73
N VAL A 508 -15.98 0.51 -24.74
CA VAL A 508 -14.97 1.20 -23.92
C VAL A 508 -15.64 2.30 -23.13
N HIS A 509 -15.79 2.10 -21.80
CA HIS A 509 -16.52 3.04 -20.94
C HIS A 509 -15.75 3.45 -19.66
N PRO A 510 -16.06 4.64 -19.10
CA PRO A 510 -15.49 5.09 -17.84
C PRO A 510 -16.28 4.56 -16.65
N PHE A 511 -15.58 4.00 -15.67
CA PHE A 511 -16.13 3.60 -14.38
C PHE A 511 -15.21 4.11 -13.27
N ALA A 512 -15.59 5.17 -12.62
CA ALA A 512 -14.78 5.77 -11.57
C ALA A 512 -14.80 4.91 -10.30
N ILE A 513 -13.74 4.12 -10.06
CA ILE A 513 -13.61 3.30 -8.85
C ILE A 513 -13.66 4.17 -7.59
N SER A 514 -14.23 3.64 -6.53
CA SER A 514 -14.40 4.37 -5.27
C SER A 514 -14.10 3.49 -4.05
N VAL A 515 -14.35 4.06 -2.88
CA VAL A 515 -14.16 3.39 -1.60
C VAL A 515 -15.51 3.08 -0.95
N ASN A 516 -15.49 2.20 0.05
CA ASN A 516 -16.65 2.00 0.90
C ASN A 516 -16.82 3.24 1.81
N SER A 517 -18.01 3.80 1.88
CA SER A 517 -18.30 4.88 2.82
C SER A 517 -18.50 4.29 4.22
N ALA A 518 -17.76 4.80 5.20
CA ALA A 518 -17.93 4.41 6.60
C ALA A 518 -19.40 4.57 7.08
N ASP A 519 -19.84 3.64 7.93
CA ASP A 519 -21.20 3.62 8.48
C ASP A 519 -21.51 4.94 9.21
N PRO A 520 -22.64 5.61 8.91
CA PRO A 520 -23.05 6.85 9.57
C PRO A 520 -23.25 6.75 11.09
N GLN A 521 -23.30 5.53 11.63
CA GLN A 521 -23.54 5.31 13.07
C GLN A 521 -22.32 5.53 13.96
N THR A 522 -21.12 5.65 13.42
CA THR A 522 -19.89 5.92 14.19
C THR A 522 -19.66 7.42 14.33
N LYS A 523 -20.57 8.15 15.00
CA LYS A 523 -20.31 9.54 15.37
C LYS A 523 -19.26 9.60 16.47
N LEU A 524 -18.01 9.83 16.10
CA LEU A 524 -16.96 10.20 17.04
C LEU A 524 -17.24 11.60 17.62
N LEU A 525 -17.20 11.73 18.93
CA LEU A 525 -17.37 12.99 19.63
C LEU A 525 -16.22 13.96 19.28
N ARG A 526 -16.52 15.24 19.11
CA ARG A 526 -15.55 16.30 18.69
C ARG A 526 -14.32 16.43 19.58
N GLU A 527 -14.46 16.10 20.87
CA GLU A 527 -13.36 16.18 21.85
C GLU A 527 -12.28 15.10 21.63
N SER A 528 -12.68 13.92 21.14
CA SER A 528 -11.76 12.81 20.90
C SER A 528 -10.74 13.08 19.76
N ALA A 529 -11.08 13.87 18.77
CA ALA A 529 -10.21 14.14 17.62
C ALA A 529 -9.00 15.03 17.97
N TYR A 530 -9.16 15.98 18.90
CA TYR A 530 -8.06 16.81 19.37
C TYR A 530 -7.10 16.03 20.27
N GLU A 531 -7.64 15.23 21.18
CA GLU A 531 -6.85 14.36 22.06
C GLU A 531 -6.13 13.28 21.25
N GLU A 532 -6.80 12.71 20.24
CA GLU A 532 -6.22 11.75 19.30
C GLU A 532 -5.03 12.34 18.54
N ARG A 533 -5.16 13.60 18.05
CA ARG A 533 -4.06 14.33 17.39
C ARG A 533 -2.89 14.54 18.34
N ALA A 534 -3.14 15.06 19.54
CA ALA A 534 -2.10 15.34 20.51
C ALA A 534 -1.34 14.07 20.92
N SER A 535 -2.07 12.96 21.11
CA SER A 535 -1.49 11.64 21.38
C SER A 535 -0.65 11.14 20.20
N LEU A 536 -1.15 11.28 18.97
CA LEU A 536 -0.48 10.87 17.75
C LEU A 536 0.84 11.65 17.54
N LEU A 537 0.81 12.97 17.62
CA LEU A 537 1.99 13.80 17.46
C LEU A 537 3.03 13.54 18.57
N LYS A 538 2.56 13.27 19.80
CA LYS A 538 3.43 12.88 20.90
C LYS A 538 4.12 11.54 20.63
N SER A 539 3.41 10.55 20.06
CA SER A 539 4.00 9.26 19.67
C SER A 539 5.06 9.40 18.58
N LEU A 540 4.91 10.41 17.72
CA LEU A 540 5.88 10.77 16.66
C LEU A 540 7.05 11.62 17.17
N GLY A 541 7.05 11.98 18.46
CA GLY A 541 8.11 12.81 19.08
C GLY A 541 8.12 14.25 18.60
N VAL A 542 6.99 14.78 18.10
CA VAL A 542 6.87 16.16 17.60
C VAL A 542 5.73 16.91 18.30
N ARG A 543 5.89 18.23 18.39
CA ARG A 543 4.84 19.15 18.84
C ARG A 543 4.46 20.07 17.69
N ALA A 544 3.20 20.04 17.32
CA ALA A 544 2.64 20.95 16.32
C ALA A 544 1.17 21.24 16.65
N ALA A 545 0.71 22.41 16.31
CA ALA A 545 -0.70 22.79 16.45
C ALA A 545 -1.52 22.36 15.24
N VAL A 546 -0.88 22.25 14.07
CA VAL A 546 -1.51 21.96 12.79
C VAL A 546 -0.78 20.80 12.11
N MET A 547 -1.54 19.87 11.55
CA MET A 547 -1.01 18.66 10.92
C MET A 547 -1.52 18.51 9.49
N GLY A 548 -0.61 18.35 8.55
CA GLY A 548 -0.89 17.84 7.22
C GLY A 548 -0.58 16.34 7.13
N VAL A 549 -1.23 15.62 6.23
CA VAL A 549 -0.97 14.21 5.97
C VAL A 549 -0.85 13.93 4.48
N GLY A 550 0.06 13.02 4.13
CA GLY A 550 0.17 12.39 2.82
C GLY A 550 0.35 10.89 3.00
N VAL A 551 -0.35 10.11 2.21
CA VAL A 551 -0.30 8.64 2.25
C VAL A 551 -0.08 8.11 0.85
N ASP A 552 1.04 7.44 0.61
CA ASP A 552 1.39 6.91 -0.70
C ASP A 552 2.28 5.68 -0.57
N ARG A 553 2.37 4.90 -1.63
CA ARG A 553 3.54 4.08 -1.84
C ARG A 553 4.72 4.98 -2.26
N LEU A 554 5.94 4.60 -1.90
CA LEU A 554 7.14 5.29 -2.39
C LEU A 554 7.31 5.00 -3.89
N ASP A 555 6.69 5.85 -4.71
CA ASP A 555 6.61 5.73 -6.17
C ASP A 555 6.78 7.12 -6.80
N TYR A 556 7.60 7.21 -7.84
CA TYR A 556 7.92 8.48 -8.51
C TYR A 556 6.69 9.15 -9.14
N THR A 557 5.60 8.40 -9.38
CA THR A 557 4.35 8.96 -9.89
C THR A 557 3.56 9.75 -8.85
N LYS A 558 3.91 9.63 -7.56
CA LYS A 558 3.15 10.21 -6.44
C LYS A 558 3.54 11.65 -6.09
N GLY A 559 4.62 12.18 -6.68
CA GLY A 559 5.05 13.57 -6.47
C GLY A 559 5.39 13.89 -5.02
N ILE A 560 6.07 12.96 -4.34
CA ILE A 560 6.43 13.13 -2.92
C ILE A 560 7.53 14.19 -2.78
N LEU A 561 8.50 14.21 -3.70
CA LEU A 561 9.57 15.21 -3.70
C LEU A 561 9.00 16.61 -3.96
N GLU A 562 8.13 16.76 -4.96
CA GLU A 562 7.43 18.00 -5.27
C GLU A 562 6.59 18.47 -4.07
N ARG A 563 5.95 17.54 -3.37
CA ARG A 563 5.21 17.82 -2.13
C ARG A 563 6.11 18.38 -1.04
N PHE A 564 7.29 17.80 -0.84
CA PHE A 564 8.25 18.26 0.17
C PHE A 564 8.81 19.64 -0.18
N LEU A 565 9.14 19.87 -1.45
CA LEU A 565 9.53 21.19 -1.92
C LEU A 565 8.43 22.24 -1.73
N ALA A 566 7.16 21.85 -1.95
CA ALA A 566 6.04 22.77 -1.70
C ALA A 566 5.86 23.10 -0.22
N ILE A 567 6.12 22.15 0.68
CA ILE A 567 6.11 22.38 2.14
C ILE A 567 7.27 23.29 2.53
N GLU A 568 8.46 23.06 2.00
CA GLU A 568 9.60 23.96 2.20
C GLU A 568 9.26 25.38 1.76
N ARG A 569 8.73 25.51 0.52
CA ARG A 569 8.32 26.80 -0.04
C ARG A 569 7.23 27.49 0.78
N PHE A 570 6.27 26.73 1.29
CA PHE A 570 5.24 27.23 2.19
C PHE A 570 5.85 27.81 3.48
N LEU A 571 6.79 27.11 4.11
CA LEU A 571 7.45 27.57 5.34
C LEU A 571 8.37 28.76 5.10
N GLU A 572 8.97 28.91 3.92
CA GLU A 572 9.72 30.08 3.51
C GLU A 572 8.83 31.31 3.36
N LYS A 573 7.72 31.16 2.63
CA LYS A 573 6.78 32.27 2.37
C LYS A 573 6.01 32.69 3.61
N TYR A 574 5.75 31.76 4.50
CA TYR A 574 4.90 31.97 5.67
C TYR A 574 5.60 31.53 6.98
N PRO A 575 6.63 32.25 7.45
CA PRO A 575 7.42 31.88 8.64
C PRO A 575 6.59 31.68 9.91
N ARG A 576 5.38 32.27 9.99
CA ARG A 576 4.45 32.07 11.13
C ARG A 576 4.01 30.63 11.34
N TYR A 577 4.16 29.76 10.34
CA TYR A 577 3.84 28.34 10.45
C TYR A 577 5.04 27.47 10.85
N GLN A 578 6.25 28.05 10.92
CA GLN A 578 7.41 27.38 11.50
C GLN A 578 7.17 27.14 12.99
N GLY A 579 7.43 25.91 13.45
CA GLY A 579 7.09 25.48 14.81
C GLY A 579 5.60 25.15 15.03
N VAL A 580 4.73 25.40 14.05
CA VAL A 580 3.27 25.26 14.17
C VAL A 580 2.73 24.14 13.27
N PHE A 581 3.22 24.05 12.04
CA PHE A 581 2.76 23.08 11.04
C PHE A 581 3.74 21.90 10.92
N THR A 582 3.24 20.69 11.02
CA THR A 582 3.98 19.46 10.72
C THR A 582 3.25 18.65 9.67
N PHE A 583 3.98 18.15 8.71
CA PHE A 583 3.49 17.24 7.69
C PHE A 583 3.94 15.81 7.98
N VAL A 584 2.99 14.89 8.03
CA VAL A 584 3.26 13.45 8.21
C VAL A 584 3.10 12.75 6.87
N GLN A 585 4.20 12.25 6.33
CA GLN A 585 4.21 11.40 5.14
C GLN A 585 4.25 9.93 5.55
N ILE A 586 3.20 9.21 5.25
CA ILE A 586 3.17 7.74 5.35
C ILE A 586 3.57 7.19 3.98
N GLY A 587 4.73 6.56 3.90
CA GLY A 587 5.35 6.05 2.69
C GLY A 587 5.54 4.54 2.76
N ALA A 588 4.67 3.74 2.13
CA ALA A 588 4.89 2.30 2.06
C ALA A 588 5.98 1.98 1.01
N PRO A 589 7.08 1.29 1.37
CA PRO A 589 8.07 0.81 0.40
C PRO A 589 7.40 0.01 -0.72
N SER A 590 7.82 0.24 -1.95
CA SER A 590 7.23 -0.40 -3.12
C SER A 590 8.31 -0.79 -4.12
N ARG A 591 8.22 -1.99 -4.68
CA ARG A 591 9.06 -2.46 -5.81
C ARG A 591 10.57 -2.24 -5.56
N THR A 592 11.03 -2.48 -4.34
CA THR A 592 12.42 -2.20 -3.88
C THR A 592 13.49 -2.95 -4.67
N HIS A 593 13.12 -4.00 -5.41
CA HIS A 593 14.00 -4.71 -6.36
C HIS A 593 14.35 -3.87 -7.59
N ILE A 594 13.51 -2.90 -7.97
CA ILE A 594 13.78 -2.00 -9.09
C ILE A 594 14.66 -0.84 -8.62
N LYS A 595 15.84 -0.68 -9.23
CA LYS A 595 16.84 0.34 -8.86
C LYS A 595 16.22 1.76 -8.73
N ARG A 596 15.37 2.17 -9.67
CA ARG A 596 14.75 3.51 -9.64
C ARG A 596 13.91 3.77 -8.38
N TYR A 597 13.21 2.74 -7.87
CA TYR A 597 12.41 2.88 -6.64
C TYR A 597 13.29 2.93 -5.40
N HIS A 598 14.39 2.17 -5.41
CA HIS A 598 15.38 2.22 -4.34
C HIS A 598 16.08 3.58 -4.28
N ASP A 599 16.49 4.13 -5.45
CA ASP A 599 17.12 5.44 -5.53
C ASP A 599 16.14 6.53 -5.06
N LEU A 600 14.87 6.45 -5.49
CA LEU A 600 13.81 7.39 -5.08
C LEU A 600 13.59 7.38 -3.55
N GLN A 601 13.62 6.23 -2.91
CA GLN A 601 13.48 6.15 -1.46
C GLN A 601 14.60 6.95 -0.77
N ALA A 602 15.83 6.75 -1.19
CA ALA A 602 16.97 7.50 -0.66
C ALA A 602 16.86 9.02 -0.95
N GLU A 603 16.36 9.41 -2.14
CA GLU A 603 16.09 10.81 -2.49
C GLU A 603 15.04 11.43 -1.56
N ILE A 604 13.94 10.72 -1.27
CA ILE A 604 12.85 11.16 -0.39
C ILE A 604 13.37 11.33 1.06
N GLU A 605 14.10 10.34 1.57
CA GLU A 605 14.73 10.41 2.91
C GLU A 605 15.67 11.61 3.03
N ALA A 606 16.57 11.76 2.05
CA ALA A 606 17.54 12.85 2.03
C ALA A 606 16.85 14.21 1.96
N GLU A 607 15.80 14.35 1.16
CA GLU A 607 15.08 15.60 1.00
C GLU A 607 14.28 15.98 2.26
N ALA A 608 13.62 15.00 2.87
CA ALA A 608 12.94 15.20 4.16
C ALA A 608 13.92 15.65 5.25
N GLU A 609 15.09 15.01 5.33
CA GLU A 609 16.13 15.39 6.29
C GLU A 609 16.73 16.75 5.99
N ARG A 610 16.97 17.10 4.71
CA ARG A 610 17.45 18.41 4.30
C ARG A 610 16.51 19.54 4.75
N ILE A 611 15.22 19.37 4.51
CA ILE A 611 14.19 20.34 4.88
C ILE A 611 14.07 20.40 6.42
N ASN A 612 14.03 19.26 7.08
CA ASN A 612 13.98 19.21 8.54
C ASN A 612 15.19 19.92 9.17
N TRP A 613 16.39 19.68 8.63
CA TRP A 613 17.59 20.32 9.13
C TRP A 613 17.54 21.86 8.98
N ARG A 614 16.96 22.33 7.92
CA ARG A 614 16.83 23.78 7.64
C ARG A 614 15.93 24.51 8.63
N PHE A 615 14.82 23.90 9.06
CA PHE A 615 13.77 24.58 9.81
C PHE A 615 13.56 24.03 11.23
N ARG A 616 14.10 22.85 11.58
CA ARG A 616 13.81 22.18 12.86
C ARG A 616 14.16 23.02 14.08
N SER A 617 13.40 22.86 15.15
CA SER A 617 13.73 23.21 16.51
C SER A 617 13.77 21.94 17.38
N GLU A 618 14.13 22.07 18.68
CA GLU A 618 14.32 20.91 19.58
C GLU A 618 13.16 19.91 19.63
N GLN A 619 11.92 20.39 19.49
CA GLN A 619 10.71 19.54 19.62
C GLN A 619 9.79 19.60 18.40
N TRP A 620 10.25 20.14 17.27
CA TRP A 620 9.45 20.28 16.06
C TRP A 620 10.25 19.92 14.81
N LYS A 621 9.60 19.20 13.90
CA LYS A 621 10.09 18.88 12.56
C LYS A 621 9.01 19.26 11.54
N PRO A 622 9.35 19.93 10.42
CA PRO A 622 8.42 20.18 9.32
C PRO A 622 7.82 18.92 8.73
N ILE A 623 8.65 17.87 8.54
CA ILE A 623 8.27 16.64 7.87
C ILE A 623 8.60 15.45 8.77
N VAL A 624 7.60 14.61 9.02
CA VAL A 624 7.75 13.31 9.65
C VAL A 624 7.51 12.24 8.58
N LEU A 625 8.54 11.49 8.25
CA LEU A 625 8.48 10.42 7.26
C LEU A 625 8.35 9.06 7.97
N LEU A 626 7.31 8.30 7.61
CA LEU A 626 7.02 6.97 8.15
C LEU A 626 7.14 5.93 7.04
N GLU A 627 8.29 5.28 6.94
CA GLU A 627 8.64 4.36 5.86
C GLU A 627 8.35 2.91 6.20
N ARG A 628 7.11 2.62 6.45
CA ARG A 628 6.65 1.25 6.68
C ARG A 628 5.26 1.06 6.09
N GLN A 629 4.91 -0.20 5.86
CA GLN A 629 3.55 -0.54 5.51
C GLN A 629 2.64 -0.32 6.73
N HIS A 630 1.52 0.35 6.50
CA HIS A 630 0.47 0.57 7.48
C HIS A 630 -0.83 -0.04 6.97
N SER A 631 -1.59 -0.64 7.85
CA SER A 631 -2.96 -1.08 7.56
C SER A 631 -3.91 0.13 7.49
N HIS A 632 -5.08 -0.04 6.89
CA HIS A 632 -6.10 1.01 6.87
C HIS A 632 -6.49 1.48 8.29
N LYS A 633 -6.55 0.56 9.26
CA LYS A 633 -6.85 0.88 10.67
C LYS A 633 -5.77 1.74 11.31
N GLU A 634 -4.52 1.57 10.92
CA GLU A 634 -3.40 2.40 11.41
C GLU A 634 -3.35 3.77 10.72
N ILE A 635 -3.79 3.88 9.46
CA ILE A 635 -3.81 5.14 8.71
C ILE A 635 -4.98 6.04 9.12
N GLU A 636 -6.13 5.46 9.41
CA GLU A 636 -7.37 6.19 9.71
C GLU A 636 -7.21 7.28 10.81
N PRO A 637 -6.51 7.05 11.94
CA PRO A 637 -6.23 8.10 12.93
C PRO A 637 -5.49 9.31 12.36
N TYR A 638 -4.57 9.12 11.40
CA TYR A 638 -3.88 10.23 10.74
C TYR A 638 -4.82 11.05 9.87
N TYR A 639 -5.72 10.41 9.13
CA TYR A 639 -6.73 11.10 8.36
C TYR A 639 -7.67 11.92 9.26
N ARG A 640 -8.11 11.37 10.39
CA ARG A 640 -8.97 12.09 11.35
C ARG A 640 -8.26 13.26 12.01
N ALA A 641 -6.99 13.10 12.35
CA ALA A 641 -6.21 14.11 13.05
C ALA A 641 -5.75 15.26 12.15
N ALA A 642 -5.63 15.06 10.83
CA ALA A 642 -5.05 16.02 9.91
C ALA A 642 -6.00 17.20 9.61
N ASP A 643 -5.44 18.42 9.55
CA ASP A 643 -6.16 19.63 9.10
C ASP A 643 -6.27 19.66 7.58
N LEU A 644 -5.29 19.07 6.90
CA LEU A 644 -5.28 18.94 5.44
C LEU A 644 -4.63 17.62 5.00
N CYS A 645 -5.06 17.14 3.84
CA CYS A 645 -4.42 16.01 3.14
C CYS A 645 -3.88 16.50 1.79
N LEU A 646 -2.62 16.17 1.50
CA LEU A 646 -1.98 16.46 0.21
C LEU A 646 -1.88 15.20 -0.63
N VAL A 647 -2.50 15.24 -1.82
CA VAL A 647 -2.40 14.24 -2.86
C VAL A 647 -1.85 14.90 -4.11
N THR A 648 -0.53 14.79 -4.29
CA THR A 648 0.22 15.51 -5.35
C THR A 648 0.72 14.59 -6.44
N SER A 649 -0.01 13.49 -6.74
CA SER A 649 0.39 12.58 -7.80
C SER A 649 0.65 13.32 -9.11
N LEU A 650 1.81 13.05 -9.74
CA LEU A 650 2.19 13.65 -11.03
C LEU A 650 1.27 13.17 -12.14
N HIS A 651 0.83 11.92 -12.07
CA HIS A 651 -0.22 11.34 -12.90
C HIS A 651 -0.78 10.09 -12.21
N ASP A 652 -2.09 9.95 -12.16
CA ASP A 652 -2.74 8.82 -11.48
C ASP A 652 -4.08 8.48 -12.14
N GLY A 653 -4.39 7.20 -12.26
CA GLY A 653 -5.66 6.74 -12.83
C GLY A 653 -6.88 7.22 -12.05
N MET A 654 -6.85 7.09 -10.72
CA MET A 654 -7.91 7.56 -9.82
C MET A 654 -7.36 8.27 -8.59
N ASN A 655 -6.62 7.61 -7.74
CA ASN A 655 -6.16 7.92 -6.38
C ASN A 655 -7.25 7.73 -5.31
N LEU A 656 -7.25 6.53 -4.72
CA LEU A 656 -8.20 6.19 -3.66
C LEU A 656 -7.91 6.89 -2.33
N VAL A 657 -6.66 7.28 -2.06
CA VAL A 657 -6.27 8.01 -0.84
C VAL A 657 -7.07 9.31 -0.67
N ALA A 658 -7.29 10.05 -1.76
CA ALA A 658 -8.13 11.23 -1.75
C ALA A 658 -9.57 10.91 -1.31
N LYS A 659 -10.12 9.79 -1.79
CA LYS A 659 -11.46 9.33 -1.43
C LYS A 659 -11.53 8.78 0.00
N GLU A 660 -10.52 8.04 0.43
CA GLU A 660 -10.38 7.51 1.80
C GLU A 660 -10.33 8.64 2.83
N PHE A 661 -9.50 9.67 2.58
CA PHE A 661 -9.46 10.85 3.43
C PHE A 661 -10.84 11.48 3.59
N VAL A 662 -11.52 11.78 2.48
CA VAL A 662 -12.85 12.41 2.50
C VAL A 662 -13.88 11.52 3.19
N ALA A 663 -13.87 10.20 2.95
CA ALA A 663 -14.77 9.25 3.60
C ALA A 663 -14.58 9.21 5.11
N THR A 664 -13.32 9.28 5.58
CA THR A 664 -12.96 9.23 7.00
C THR A 664 -13.32 10.51 7.76
N ARG A 665 -13.41 11.68 7.10
CA ARG A 665 -13.68 12.99 7.73
C ARG A 665 -15.13 13.20 8.13
N GLN A 666 -15.58 12.44 9.13
CA GLN A 666 -16.95 12.57 9.66
C GLN A 666 -17.19 13.90 10.40
N ASP A 667 -16.11 14.54 10.86
CA ASP A 667 -16.13 15.87 11.48
C ASP A 667 -16.31 17.03 10.48
N GLU A 668 -16.16 16.74 9.17
CA GLU A 668 -16.33 17.69 8.05
C GLU A 668 -15.34 18.89 8.09
N ARG A 669 -14.19 18.76 8.77
CA ARG A 669 -13.26 19.89 9.02
C ARG A 669 -11.95 19.84 8.23
N GLY A 670 -11.59 18.72 7.62
CA GLY A 670 -10.35 18.58 6.85
C GLY A 670 -10.44 19.26 5.48
N VAL A 671 -9.32 19.63 4.92
CA VAL A 671 -9.22 20.15 3.54
C VAL A 671 -8.39 19.19 2.69
N LEU A 672 -8.91 18.83 1.52
CA LEU A 672 -8.19 18.05 0.52
C LEU A 672 -7.51 19.00 -0.48
N ILE A 673 -6.19 18.85 -0.63
CA ILE A 673 -5.40 19.45 -1.73
C ILE A 673 -5.09 18.32 -2.70
N LEU A 674 -5.53 18.44 -3.93
CA LEU A 674 -5.57 17.33 -4.89
C LEU A 674 -4.95 17.72 -6.23
N SER A 675 -4.04 16.90 -6.71
CA SER A 675 -3.49 17.06 -8.06
C SER A 675 -4.58 16.99 -9.13
N CYS A 676 -4.59 17.94 -10.03
CA CYS A 676 -5.49 17.97 -11.20
C CYS A 676 -5.23 16.82 -12.19
N PHE A 677 -4.13 16.09 -12.05
CA PHE A 677 -3.75 14.93 -12.86
C PHE A 677 -4.19 13.58 -12.30
N THR A 678 -5.03 13.59 -11.28
CA THR A 678 -5.68 12.38 -10.75
C THR A 678 -7.09 12.24 -11.31
N GLY A 679 -7.57 11.00 -11.49
CA GLY A 679 -8.96 10.76 -11.86
C GLY A 679 -9.93 11.28 -10.80
N ALA A 680 -9.57 11.20 -9.51
CA ALA A 680 -10.36 11.70 -8.40
C ALA A 680 -10.66 13.20 -8.49
N ALA A 681 -9.81 14.01 -9.14
CA ALA A 681 -10.04 15.45 -9.34
C ALA A 681 -11.29 15.75 -10.19
N ARG A 682 -11.73 14.79 -11.00
CA ARG A 682 -12.96 14.93 -11.81
C ARG A 682 -14.25 14.82 -10.97
N GLU A 683 -14.19 14.07 -9.88
CA GLU A 683 -15.31 13.85 -8.98
C GLU A 683 -15.27 14.78 -7.75
N LEU A 684 -14.08 14.94 -7.15
CA LEU A 684 -13.88 15.76 -5.94
C LEU A 684 -13.57 17.22 -6.30
N ARG A 685 -14.46 17.86 -7.01
CA ARG A 685 -14.29 19.24 -7.53
C ARG A 685 -14.16 20.30 -6.44
N ASP A 686 -14.63 20.00 -5.24
CA ASP A 686 -14.53 20.88 -4.08
C ASP A 686 -13.18 20.80 -3.34
N ALA A 687 -12.27 19.93 -3.77
CA ALA A 687 -10.88 19.94 -3.33
C ALA A 687 -10.15 21.18 -3.86
N LEU A 688 -9.10 21.61 -3.17
CA LEU A 688 -8.17 22.61 -3.71
C LEU A 688 -7.30 21.91 -4.75
N GLN A 689 -7.63 22.12 -6.02
CA GLN A 689 -6.90 21.50 -7.12
C GLN A 689 -5.61 22.25 -7.43
N VAL A 690 -4.53 21.51 -7.56
CA VAL A 690 -3.20 22.04 -7.86
C VAL A 690 -2.54 21.31 -9.02
N ASN A 691 -1.66 22.00 -9.72
CA ASN A 691 -0.67 21.38 -10.57
C ASN A 691 0.55 21.00 -9.71
N PRO A 692 0.85 19.72 -9.46
CA PRO A 692 1.93 19.32 -8.56
C PRO A 692 3.33 19.74 -9.03
N TYR A 693 3.50 20.06 -10.30
CA TYR A 693 4.75 20.64 -10.83
C TYR A 693 4.91 22.13 -10.50
N ASP A 694 3.85 22.81 -10.08
CA ASP A 694 3.89 24.19 -9.59
C ASP A 694 4.00 24.20 -8.06
N ILE A 695 5.24 24.28 -7.60
CA ILE A 695 5.60 24.28 -6.18
C ILE A 695 4.99 25.49 -5.45
N ASP A 696 5.00 26.67 -6.09
CA ASP A 696 4.41 27.89 -5.51
C ASP A 696 2.89 27.80 -5.39
N GLN A 697 2.20 27.27 -6.38
CA GLN A 697 0.75 27.03 -6.33
C GLN A 697 0.39 26.06 -5.20
N THR A 698 1.16 24.99 -5.05
CA THR A 698 0.92 23.99 -4.00
C THR A 698 1.17 24.59 -2.61
N ALA A 699 2.21 25.40 -2.45
CA ALA A 699 2.48 26.14 -1.21
C ALA A 699 1.35 27.13 -0.87
N GLU A 700 0.79 27.85 -1.86
CA GLU A 700 -0.38 28.72 -1.67
C GLU A 700 -1.65 27.92 -1.31
N ALA A 701 -1.83 26.74 -1.89
CA ALA A 701 -2.95 25.87 -1.55
C ALA A 701 -2.88 25.41 -0.08
N ILE A 702 -1.67 25.09 0.43
CA ILE A 702 -1.47 24.76 1.85
C ILE A 702 -1.90 25.95 2.74
N ARG A 703 -1.43 27.18 2.43
CA ARG A 703 -1.87 28.38 3.15
C ARG A 703 -3.38 28.55 3.11
N THR A 704 -3.97 28.48 1.92
CA THR A 704 -5.41 28.63 1.71
C THR A 704 -6.19 27.60 2.53
N ALA A 705 -5.75 26.34 2.55
CA ALA A 705 -6.37 25.28 3.33
C ALA A 705 -6.35 25.58 4.84
N LEU A 706 -5.26 26.10 5.35
CA LEU A 706 -5.12 26.41 6.77
C LEU A 706 -5.93 27.63 7.18
N GLU A 707 -5.97 28.67 6.35
CA GLU A 707 -6.68 29.93 6.59
C GLU A 707 -8.17 29.89 6.21
N MET A 708 -8.62 28.85 5.52
CA MET A 708 -10.02 28.68 5.15
C MET A 708 -10.92 28.68 6.40
N ASN A 709 -12.02 29.40 6.36
CA ASN A 709 -12.96 29.45 7.46
C ASN A 709 -13.67 28.10 7.67
N ALA A 710 -14.19 27.89 8.88
CA ALA A 710 -14.78 26.61 9.25
C ALA A 710 -16.02 26.24 8.42
N GLU A 711 -16.82 27.23 8.04
CA GLU A 711 -18.04 27.03 7.26
C GLU A 711 -17.70 26.56 5.83
N GLU A 712 -16.74 27.18 5.18
CA GLU A 712 -16.29 26.78 3.85
C GLU A 712 -15.68 25.38 3.86
N LYS A 713 -14.81 25.05 4.87
CA LYS A 713 -14.29 23.70 5.05
C LYS A 713 -15.40 22.67 5.13
N GLN A 714 -16.40 22.96 5.95
CA GLN A 714 -17.55 22.08 6.15
C GLN A 714 -18.35 21.88 4.87
N GLN A 715 -18.72 22.97 4.18
CA GLN A 715 -19.49 22.88 2.93
C GLN A 715 -18.78 22.10 1.84
N ARG A 716 -17.48 22.33 1.65
CA ARG A 716 -16.65 21.59 0.68
C ARG A 716 -16.61 20.10 1.02
N MET A 717 -16.31 19.78 2.29
CA MET A 717 -16.22 18.39 2.73
C MET A 717 -17.57 17.67 2.61
N GLN A 718 -18.68 18.30 2.95
CA GLN A 718 -20.03 17.73 2.81
C GLN A 718 -20.35 17.36 1.37
N ARG A 719 -20.04 18.25 0.40
CA ARG A 719 -20.26 17.96 -1.02
C ARG A 719 -19.40 16.81 -1.51
N MET A 720 -18.13 16.78 -1.16
CA MET A 720 -17.22 15.67 -1.52
C MET A 720 -17.68 14.35 -0.88
N ARG A 721 -18.04 14.35 0.39
CA ARG A 721 -18.57 13.15 1.09
C ARG A 721 -19.87 12.65 0.47
N LYS A 722 -20.76 13.56 0.07
CA LYS A 722 -21.99 13.20 -0.66
C LYS A 722 -21.64 12.47 -1.97
N THR A 723 -20.70 13.00 -2.75
CA THR A 723 -20.22 12.37 -3.99
C THR A 723 -19.70 10.96 -3.74
N ILE A 724 -18.84 10.74 -2.73
CA ILE A 724 -18.30 9.41 -2.42
C ILE A 724 -19.38 8.45 -1.96
N ARG A 725 -20.35 8.91 -1.16
CA ARG A 725 -21.46 8.09 -0.68
C ARG A 725 -22.37 7.63 -1.82
N GLU A 726 -22.67 8.53 -2.76
CA GLU A 726 -23.50 8.22 -3.93
C GLU A 726 -22.74 7.39 -4.99
N GLN A 727 -21.43 7.61 -5.14
CA GLN A 727 -20.56 6.92 -6.08
C GLN A 727 -19.57 6.00 -5.31
N ASN A 728 -20.10 5.13 -4.45
CA ASN A 728 -19.27 4.22 -3.66
C ASN A 728 -18.83 2.99 -4.46
N VAL A 729 -18.01 2.13 -3.82
CA VAL A 729 -17.45 0.93 -4.46
C VAL A 729 -18.52 -0.05 -4.95
N TYR A 730 -19.64 -0.17 -4.23
CA TYR A 730 -20.74 -1.06 -4.61
C TYR A 730 -21.45 -0.58 -5.88
N ARG A 731 -21.62 0.73 -6.04
CA ARG A 731 -22.15 1.32 -7.27
C ARG A 731 -21.22 1.10 -8.46
N TRP A 732 -19.92 1.31 -8.25
CA TRP A 732 -18.90 1.02 -9.28
C TRP A 732 -18.98 -0.43 -9.76
N ALA A 733 -19.01 -1.38 -8.81
CA ALA A 733 -19.14 -2.80 -9.14
C ALA A 733 -20.45 -3.14 -9.83
N ALA A 734 -21.58 -2.59 -9.34
CA ALA A 734 -22.89 -2.80 -9.94
C ALA A 734 -22.96 -2.29 -11.39
N SER A 735 -22.34 -1.13 -11.66
CA SER A 735 -22.30 -0.56 -13.02
C SER A 735 -21.44 -1.42 -13.95
N LEU A 736 -20.24 -1.81 -13.52
CA LEU A 736 -19.32 -2.63 -14.32
C LEU A 736 -19.90 -4.03 -14.59
N ILE A 737 -20.37 -4.72 -13.55
CA ILE A 737 -20.95 -6.06 -13.68
C ILE A 737 -22.26 -6.02 -14.48
N GLY A 738 -23.09 -5.02 -14.23
CA GLY A 738 -24.34 -4.83 -14.96
C GLY A 738 -24.09 -4.68 -16.46
N GLU A 739 -23.14 -3.82 -16.84
CA GLU A 739 -22.83 -3.54 -18.24
C GLU A 739 -22.23 -4.75 -18.97
N VAL A 740 -21.30 -5.48 -18.33
CA VAL A 740 -20.74 -6.69 -18.93
C VAL A 740 -21.79 -7.80 -19.05
N CYS A 741 -22.73 -7.91 -18.13
CA CYS A 741 -23.85 -8.87 -18.23
C CYS A 741 -24.83 -8.52 -19.33
N ASP A 742 -24.99 -7.24 -19.67
CA ASP A 742 -25.89 -6.76 -20.72
C ASP A 742 -25.29 -6.90 -22.14
N VAL A 743 -24.00 -7.24 -22.25
CA VAL A 743 -23.36 -7.54 -23.54
C VAL A 743 -24.08 -8.71 -24.23
N ARG A 744 -24.55 -8.47 -25.45
CA ARG A 744 -25.10 -9.51 -26.30
C ARG A 744 -23.94 -10.25 -26.98
N LEU A 745 -23.81 -11.52 -26.66
CA LEU A 745 -22.87 -12.40 -27.38
C LEU A 745 -23.55 -12.80 -28.69
N ASP A 746 -22.94 -12.49 -29.83
CA ASP A 746 -23.43 -12.94 -31.13
C ASP A 746 -23.46 -14.47 -31.14
N SER A 747 -24.65 -15.04 -31.21
CA SER A 747 -24.80 -16.48 -31.33
C SER A 747 -24.16 -16.93 -32.66
N ALA A 748 -23.28 -17.92 -32.61
CA ALA A 748 -22.56 -18.46 -33.75
C ALA A 748 -23.48 -19.01 -34.89
N GLY A 749 -24.81 -18.84 -34.76
CA GLY A 749 -25.84 -19.24 -35.72
C GLY A 749 -26.29 -18.15 -36.69
N ASP A 750 -26.10 -16.84 -36.38
CA ASP A 750 -26.65 -15.77 -37.24
C ASP A 750 -25.75 -15.38 -38.42
N ASN A 751 -24.49 -15.79 -38.42
CA ASN A 751 -23.57 -15.51 -39.55
C ASN A 751 -23.80 -16.39 -40.81
N GLN A 752 -24.53 -17.51 -40.70
CA GLN A 752 -24.89 -18.30 -41.89
C GLN A 752 -26.02 -17.67 -42.72
N PHE A 753 -26.82 -16.77 -42.11
CA PHE A 753 -27.92 -16.09 -42.85
C PHE A 753 -27.51 -14.79 -43.54
N ARG A 754 -26.42 -14.13 -43.11
CA ARG A 754 -25.93 -12.89 -43.77
C ARG A 754 -25.04 -13.15 -44.98
N ALA A 755 -24.38 -14.29 -45.06
CA ALA A 755 -23.56 -14.64 -46.23
C ALA A 755 -24.39 -15.05 -47.45
N SER A 756 -25.67 -15.39 -47.28
CA SER A 756 -26.55 -15.82 -48.38
C SER A 756 -27.42 -14.69 -48.97
N SER A 757 -27.40 -13.46 -48.41
CA SER A 757 -28.21 -12.35 -48.91
C SER A 757 -27.43 -11.29 -49.72
N THR A 758 -26.13 -11.53 -50.01
CA THR A 758 -25.29 -10.60 -50.79
C THR A 758 -24.93 -11.13 -52.18
N VAL A 759 -25.59 -12.22 -52.61
CA VAL A 759 -25.54 -12.70 -54.00
C VAL A 759 -26.98 -12.89 -54.46
N ALA A 760 -27.63 -11.82 -54.85
CA ALA A 760 -28.76 -11.73 -55.77
C ALA A 760 -28.85 -10.32 -56.36
#